data_54f89361cecab77372e171e21b8e9a99
#
_entry.id   54f89361cecab77372e171e21b8e9a99
#
_cell.length_a   1.000
_cell.length_b   1.000
_cell.length_c   1.000
_cell.angle_alpha   90.00
_cell.angle_beta   90.00
_cell.angle_gamma   90.00
#
_symmetry.space_group_name_H-M   'P 1'
#
loop_
_entity.id
_entity.type
_entity.pdbx_description
1 polymer ?
#
loop_
_entity_poly.entity_id
_entity_poly.type
_entity_poly.pdbx_seq_one_letter_code
_entity_poly.pdbx_strand_id
1 'polypeptide(L)'
;VLQVTHEEHNFDDSRLNWANRYCQRDSFLGCNPTVRGTPNTSAHPAGTLAASFGTLTFMQPSKMTDTYAGSPFAADLDDIYLDFDPRRTGKVTHSTVEWINSMDNGDLKVKATYGTRDYWHIDDNDKSVGTVTFNTVVGIPFSADLEYDCWGVQTRSTPTNMECSTTEEERQQFEVNWISDNDGPLNYTLGAYMHSRKYMNDYKVQTEGYVMNGDFRQHPYSDLLFQGALDGYGGYLFWANLGGILSANLGAGLDAGTAVANTIQTIMQLNSLGLNADGSANPIGPGYMQNILPPELRGLINSEHGDAESTSFFGEVYYDLNDTTKLTVGLRYDENDNYFQLMNTLGDASASGAAAAQCAKANGGVLVRSLSCGYAGGDAANDATTGKISIQKALSDDVMVYALYATGNKPGGNSPNESGDVLPYNATDSSNIEFGLRSTLAGGRVLMNATLFQHTNDDAHNSMIYGTSAITNSIDYVHTGLEIQSKFLLSENTSIDFNAFALDSEIGDESLYDPANPFGLSTGQNFGIATDAAGLDQLVGLPAGAGFGAQIYGLLGAAAPFCNFALFAEGVVGKCQGVFVVNPGLLAVPGFAQIARQDLKGNRMPATRELDYNISLNHMMMTDGGALDMRLTMSKKGDMYADLFNSDRGLVPEQTYFDLLTTYRPNNGNWYTGFYIKNIDDSRHLIGIDRGSEVEGSVLNATIGAPRTYGVNFGINF
;
A
#
# COMPACT_ATOMS: atom_id res chain seq x y z
N VAL A 1 40.55 -15.28 4.25
CA VAL A 1 39.70 -15.64 3.12
C VAL A 1 39.21 -14.36 2.48
N LEU A 2 39.21 -14.28 1.15
CA LEU A 2 38.58 -13.21 0.39
C LEU A 2 37.49 -13.83 -0.47
N GLN A 3 36.26 -13.33 -0.35
CA GLN A 3 35.13 -13.73 -1.18
C GLN A 3 34.61 -12.53 -1.95
N VAL A 4 34.37 -12.71 -3.24
CA VAL A 4 33.74 -11.71 -4.10
C VAL A 4 32.53 -12.35 -4.73
N THR A 5 31.37 -11.73 -4.56
CA THR A 5 30.10 -12.17 -5.16
C THR A 5 29.55 -11.05 -6.02
N HIS A 6 29.12 -11.39 -7.23
CA HIS A 6 28.37 -10.50 -8.08
C HIS A 6 27.13 -11.23 -8.58
N GLU A 7 26.00 -10.62 -8.39
CA GLU A 7 24.70 -11.14 -8.81
C GLU A 7 24.02 -10.10 -9.69
N GLU A 8 23.45 -10.54 -10.80
CA GLU A 8 22.64 -9.74 -11.68
C GLU A 8 21.33 -10.47 -11.96
N HIS A 9 20.22 -9.83 -11.65
CA HIS A 9 18.90 -10.32 -11.94
C HIS A 9 18.22 -9.41 -12.93
N ASN A 10 17.95 -9.94 -14.11
CA ASN A 10 17.11 -9.29 -15.11
C ASN A 10 15.78 -10.01 -15.14
N PHE A 11 14.68 -9.25 -15.12
CA PHE A 11 13.35 -9.82 -15.22
C PHE A 11 12.52 -9.05 -16.23
N ASP A 12 11.70 -9.80 -16.96
CA ASP A 12 10.70 -9.32 -17.89
C ASP A 12 9.54 -10.31 -17.81
N ASP A 13 8.61 -10.03 -16.91
CA ASP A 13 7.52 -10.94 -16.56
C ASP A 13 6.19 -10.20 -16.47
N SER A 14 5.10 -10.95 -16.37
CA SER A 14 3.79 -10.42 -16.06
C SER A 14 3.67 -10.17 -14.56
N ARG A 15 3.07 -9.05 -14.18
CA ARG A 15 2.71 -8.75 -12.80
C ARG A 15 1.38 -9.37 -12.40
N LEU A 16 0.90 -10.32 -13.16
CA LEU A 16 -0.39 -10.94 -12.94
C LEU A 16 -0.40 -11.71 -11.62
N ASN A 17 -1.24 -11.28 -10.70
CA ASN A 17 -1.60 -12.02 -9.51
C ASN A 17 -2.99 -12.61 -9.70
N TRP A 18 -3.31 -13.69 -8.99
CA TRP A 18 -4.67 -14.14 -8.86
C TRP A 18 -5.44 -13.15 -7.97
N ALA A 19 -5.68 -11.98 -8.52
CA ALA A 19 -6.42 -10.92 -7.86
C ALA A 19 -7.76 -10.76 -8.55
N ASN A 20 -8.79 -10.62 -7.76
CA ASN A 20 -10.15 -10.42 -8.24
C ASN A 20 -10.80 -9.28 -7.48
N ARG A 21 -11.69 -8.56 -8.11
CA ARG A 21 -12.50 -7.59 -7.39
C ARG A 21 -13.35 -8.24 -6.34
N TYR A 22 -13.37 -7.64 -5.17
CA TYR A 22 -14.02 -8.22 -4.02
C TYR A 22 -14.74 -7.17 -3.18
N CYS A 23 -15.81 -6.59 -3.72
CA CYS A 23 -16.65 -5.72 -2.93
C CYS A 23 -18.13 -5.84 -3.32
N GLN A 24 -19.00 -5.67 -2.33
CA GLN A 24 -20.40 -5.40 -2.60
C GLN A 24 -20.54 -3.93 -2.93
N ARG A 25 -20.95 -3.64 -4.15
CA ARG A 25 -21.17 -2.28 -4.62
C ARG A 25 -22.59 -1.82 -4.30
N ASP A 26 -22.69 -0.66 -3.72
CA ASP A 26 -23.89 0.16 -3.87
C ASP A 26 -23.85 0.73 -5.29
N SER A 27 -24.99 0.66 -6.02
CA SER A 27 -25.07 0.97 -7.44
C SER A 27 -24.56 2.37 -7.83
N PHE A 28 -24.34 3.23 -6.86
CA PHE A 28 -24.03 4.63 -7.06
C PHE A 28 -22.72 5.08 -6.42
N LEU A 29 -22.30 4.44 -5.36
CA LEU A 29 -21.29 4.96 -4.44
C LEU A 29 -19.97 4.19 -4.43
N GLY A 30 -19.85 3.12 -5.20
CA GLY A 30 -18.68 2.26 -5.16
C GLY A 30 -18.82 1.10 -4.18
N CYS A 31 -17.72 0.67 -3.57
CA CYS A 31 -17.75 -0.45 -2.64
C CYS A 31 -18.43 -0.08 -1.32
N ASN A 32 -19.33 -0.94 -0.87
CA ASN A 32 -19.96 -0.77 0.45
C ASN A 32 -18.90 -0.84 1.55
N PRO A 33 -18.83 0.14 2.46
CA PRO A 33 -17.80 0.20 3.48
C PRO A 33 -17.95 -0.85 4.58
N THR A 34 -19.14 -1.41 4.76
CA THR A 34 -19.47 -2.25 5.90
C THR A 34 -19.75 -3.70 5.54
N VAL A 35 -19.94 -4.01 4.27
CA VAL A 35 -20.32 -5.34 3.82
C VAL A 35 -19.26 -5.92 2.92
N ARG A 36 -18.81 -7.10 3.27
CA ARG A 36 -17.98 -7.93 2.44
C ARG A 36 -18.79 -8.43 1.25
N GLY A 37 -18.35 -8.11 0.05
CA GLY A 37 -19.07 -8.46 -1.14
C GLY A 37 -18.71 -9.80 -1.74
N THR A 38 -19.47 -10.20 -2.72
CA THR A 38 -19.07 -11.21 -3.69
C THR A 38 -18.18 -10.58 -4.75
N PRO A 39 -17.22 -11.32 -5.34
CA PRO A 39 -16.39 -10.81 -6.41
C PRO A 39 -17.28 -10.46 -7.59
N ASN A 40 -17.59 -9.21 -7.84
CA ASN A 40 -18.43 -8.93 -8.99
C ASN A 40 -18.64 -7.48 -9.33
N THR A 41 -17.90 -6.55 -8.79
CA THR A 41 -18.41 -5.24 -9.04
C THR A 41 -17.37 -4.34 -9.64
N SER A 42 -17.75 -3.83 -10.76
CA SER A 42 -17.13 -2.72 -11.42
C SER A 42 -16.95 -1.55 -10.44
N ALA A 43 -15.89 -0.80 -10.58
CA ALA A 43 -15.74 0.47 -9.87
C ALA A 43 -16.91 1.39 -10.25
N HIS A 44 -17.36 2.16 -9.28
CA HIS A 44 -18.38 3.14 -9.58
C HIS A 44 -17.80 4.26 -10.43
N PRO A 45 -18.47 4.70 -11.49
CA PRO A 45 -17.95 5.75 -12.37
C PRO A 45 -17.64 7.05 -11.61
N ALA A 46 -18.43 7.39 -10.62
CA ALA A 46 -18.20 8.59 -9.82
C ALA A 46 -17.02 8.50 -8.86
N GLY A 47 -16.50 7.32 -8.61
CA GLY A 47 -15.37 7.10 -7.73
C GLY A 47 -14.08 6.76 -8.44
N THR A 48 -14.10 6.70 -9.76
CA THR A 48 -12.89 6.46 -10.54
C THR A 48 -12.35 7.77 -11.10
N LEU A 49 -11.06 7.79 -11.36
CA LEU A 49 -10.46 8.90 -12.09
C LEU A 49 -11.06 9.07 -13.50
N ALA A 50 -11.57 8.00 -14.10
CA ALA A 50 -12.38 8.06 -15.31
C ALA A 50 -13.65 8.91 -15.09
N ALA A 51 -14.22 8.88 -13.91
CA ALA A 51 -15.38 9.70 -13.54
C ALA A 51 -15.01 11.15 -13.22
N SER A 52 -13.76 11.50 -13.18
CA SER A 52 -13.38 12.93 -13.14
C SER A 52 -13.87 13.68 -14.37
N PHE A 53 -14.14 12.99 -15.48
CA PHE A 53 -14.99 13.51 -16.54
C PHE A 53 -16.45 13.67 -16.11
N GLY A 54 -16.83 13.02 -15.06
CA GLY A 54 -18.14 13.04 -14.50
C GLY A 54 -18.56 14.36 -13.89
N THR A 55 -17.75 15.41 -13.93
CA THR A 55 -18.26 16.75 -13.61
C THR A 55 -19.39 17.13 -14.56
N LEU A 56 -19.39 16.66 -15.78
CA LEU A 56 -20.53 16.76 -16.65
C LEU A 56 -21.66 15.79 -16.26
N THR A 57 -21.35 14.63 -15.70
CA THR A 57 -22.34 13.71 -15.14
C THR A 57 -22.87 14.18 -13.79
N PHE A 58 -22.11 14.92 -12.99
CA PHE A 58 -22.63 15.60 -11.80
C PHE A 58 -23.71 16.62 -12.13
N MET A 59 -23.64 17.23 -13.28
CA MET A 59 -24.71 18.09 -13.79
C MET A 59 -25.96 17.30 -14.20
N GLN A 60 -25.86 15.98 -14.38
CA GLN A 60 -26.95 15.10 -14.74
C GLN A 60 -26.87 13.77 -13.97
N PRO A 61 -27.16 13.76 -12.67
CA PRO A 61 -27.06 12.54 -11.85
C PRO A 61 -27.87 11.36 -12.40
N SER A 62 -28.98 11.64 -13.10
CA SER A 62 -29.82 10.62 -13.73
C SER A 62 -29.16 9.92 -14.93
N LYS A 63 -28.03 10.42 -15.40
CA LYS A 63 -27.25 9.83 -16.49
C LYS A 63 -25.94 9.21 -16.03
N MET A 64 -25.67 9.16 -14.75
CA MET A 64 -24.51 8.44 -14.23
C MET A 64 -24.67 6.96 -14.55
N THR A 65 -23.91 6.52 -15.52
CA THR A 65 -23.87 5.14 -15.96
C THR A 65 -22.61 4.51 -15.40
N ASP A 66 -22.75 3.32 -14.85
CA ASP A 66 -21.62 2.51 -14.46
C ASP A 66 -20.75 2.20 -15.69
N THR A 67 -19.54 2.74 -15.71
CA THR A 67 -18.59 2.58 -16.82
C THR A 67 -18.12 1.15 -17.00
N TYR A 68 -18.34 0.32 -16.00
CA TYR A 68 -17.99 -1.10 -15.98
C TYR A 68 -19.26 -1.99 -15.94
N ALA A 69 -20.43 -1.46 -16.24
CA ALA A 69 -21.67 -2.24 -16.26
C ALA A 69 -21.57 -3.39 -17.26
N GLY A 70 -21.76 -4.62 -16.78
CA GLY A 70 -21.62 -5.81 -17.61
C GLY A 70 -20.17 -6.21 -17.89
N SER A 71 -19.19 -5.59 -17.24
CA SER A 71 -17.82 -6.07 -17.24
C SER A 71 -17.79 -7.55 -16.83
N PRO A 72 -17.09 -8.40 -17.58
CA PRO A 72 -16.88 -9.75 -17.13
C PRO A 72 -16.10 -9.68 -15.82
N PHE A 73 -16.59 -10.35 -14.81
CA PHE A 73 -15.84 -10.59 -13.59
C PHE A 73 -15.82 -12.09 -13.37
N ALA A 74 -14.78 -12.53 -12.72
CA ALA A 74 -14.56 -13.92 -12.52
C ALA A 74 -15.65 -14.52 -11.60
N ALA A 75 -16.60 -15.24 -12.17
CA ALA A 75 -17.46 -16.14 -11.41
C ALA A 75 -16.66 -17.32 -10.84
N ASP A 76 -15.60 -17.68 -11.53
CA ASP A 76 -14.56 -18.62 -11.13
C ASP A 76 -13.34 -17.83 -10.62
N LEU A 77 -12.82 -18.20 -9.45
CA LEU A 77 -11.65 -17.54 -8.84
C LEU A 77 -10.35 -17.80 -9.63
N ASP A 78 -10.39 -18.67 -10.63
CA ASP A 78 -9.27 -18.95 -11.54
C ASP A 78 -9.25 -18.03 -12.75
N ASP A 79 -10.34 -17.30 -13.01
CA ASP A 79 -10.44 -16.39 -14.14
C ASP A 79 -10.06 -14.96 -13.73
N ILE A 80 -9.34 -14.27 -14.60
CA ILE A 80 -8.96 -12.88 -14.46
C ILE A 80 -9.30 -12.14 -15.74
N TYR A 81 -9.93 -10.98 -15.60
CA TYR A 81 -10.28 -10.12 -16.74
C TYR A 81 -9.63 -8.75 -16.55
N LEU A 82 -8.79 -8.35 -17.48
CA LEU A 82 -8.02 -7.13 -17.45
C LEU A 82 -8.14 -6.38 -18.77
N ASP A 83 -7.96 -5.06 -18.71
CA ASP A 83 -7.99 -4.19 -19.91
C ASP A 83 -6.72 -4.32 -20.76
N PHE A 84 -5.61 -4.79 -20.17
CA PHE A 84 -4.32 -4.98 -20.84
C PHE A 84 -3.46 -5.97 -20.06
N ASP A 85 -2.34 -6.40 -20.66
CA ASP A 85 -1.36 -7.27 -20.00
C ASP A 85 -0.50 -6.49 -19.01
N PRO A 86 -0.57 -6.79 -17.71
CA PRO A 86 0.35 -6.25 -16.73
C PRO A 86 1.77 -6.72 -17.02
N ARG A 87 2.73 -5.81 -16.90
CA ARG A 87 4.12 -6.12 -17.20
C ARG A 87 5.05 -5.51 -16.18
N ARG A 88 6.11 -6.22 -15.91
CA ARG A 88 7.18 -5.78 -15.04
C ARG A 88 8.52 -6.07 -15.67
N THR A 89 9.37 -5.06 -15.76
CA THR A 89 10.75 -5.21 -16.20
C THR A 89 11.69 -4.58 -15.19
N GLY A 90 12.90 -5.07 -15.14
CA GLY A 90 13.91 -4.44 -14.31
C GLY A 90 15.22 -5.19 -14.28
N LYS A 91 16.16 -4.50 -13.67
CA LYS A 91 17.51 -5.00 -13.43
C LYS A 91 17.90 -4.71 -11.99
N VAL A 92 18.33 -5.73 -11.29
CA VAL A 92 18.91 -5.61 -9.95
C VAL A 92 20.32 -6.14 -9.99
N THR A 93 21.28 -5.35 -9.53
CA THR A 93 22.67 -5.78 -9.38
C THR A 93 23.07 -5.76 -7.91
N HIS A 94 23.88 -6.71 -7.52
CA HIS A 94 24.40 -6.79 -6.16
C HIS A 94 25.84 -7.29 -6.22
N SER A 95 26.75 -6.52 -5.67
CA SER A 95 28.18 -6.87 -5.60
C SER A 95 28.64 -6.81 -4.16
N THR A 96 29.23 -7.87 -3.68
CA THR A 96 29.75 -7.95 -2.31
C THR A 96 31.22 -8.39 -2.34
N VAL A 97 32.01 -7.70 -1.56
CA VAL A 97 33.38 -8.11 -1.24
C VAL A 97 33.44 -8.35 0.27
N GLU A 98 33.83 -9.54 0.66
CA GLU A 98 34.02 -9.91 2.08
C GLU A 98 35.43 -10.42 2.27
N TRP A 99 36.11 -9.86 3.25
CA TRP A 99 37.45 -10.31 3.68
C TRP A 99 37.40 -10.74 5.14
N ILE A 100 37.88 -11.96 5.39
CA ILE A 100 37.96 -12.55 6.72
C ILE A 100 39.42 -12.87 6.99
N ASN A 101 39.95 -12.33 8.11
CA ASN A 101 41.25 -12.61 8.59
C ASN A 101 41.17 -13.23 9.99
N SER A 102 41.45 -14.52 10.08
CA SER A 102 41.46 -15.27 11.33
C SER A 102 42.82 -15.11 12.01
N MET A 103 42.79 -14.78 13.28
CA MET A 103 43.93 -14.61 14.17
C MET A 103 43.76 -15.50 15.39
N ASP A 104 44.82 -15.66 16.22
CA ASP A 104 44.79 -16.57 17.38
C ASP A 104 43.71 -16.22 18.42
N ASN A 105 43.25 -14.98 18.45
CA ASN A 105 42.29 -14.48 19.45
C ASN A 105 40.98 -13.98 18.83
N GLY A 106 40.70 -14.28 17.56
CA GLY A 106 39.44 -13.92 16.89
C GLY A 106 39.56 -13.64 15.42
N ASP A 107 38.43 -13.29 14.85
CA ASP A 107 38.24 -13.00 13.42
C ASP A 107 37.97 -11.52 13.18
N LEU A 108 38.71 -10.91 12.27
CA LEU A 108 38.37 -9.62 11.69
C LEU A 108 37.65 -9.86 10.36
N LYS A 109 36.41 -9.37 10.27
CA LYS A 109 35.60 -9.42 9.07
C LYS A 109 35.35 -8.01 8.54
N VAL A 110 35.59 -7.81 7.24
CA VAL A 110 35.30 -6.56 6.54
C VAL A 110 34.43 -6.90 5.35
N LYS A 111 33.29 -6.23 5.24
CA LYS A 111 32.34 -6.44 4.15
C LYS A 111 31.96 -5.11 3.52
N ALA A 112 32.01 -5.06 2.20
CA ALA A 112 31.52 -3.95 1.40
C ALA A 112 30.49 -4.46 0.37
N THR A 113 29.38 -3.78 0.26
CA THR A 113 28.32 -4.13 -0.68
C THR A 113 27.92 -2.91 -1.49
N TYR A 114 27.73 -3.09 -2.78
CA TYR A 114 27.16 -2.12 -3.68
C TYR A 114 26.01 -2.75 -4.46
N GLY A 115 24.87 -2.08 -4.53
CA GLY A 115 23.71 -2.56 -5.27
C GLY A 115 23.01 -1.44 -6.02
N THR A 116 22.44 -1.79 -7.15
CA THR A 116 21.56 -0.92 -7.93
C THR A 116 20.26 -1.63 -8.24
N ARG A 117 19.19 -0.88 -8.36
CA ARG A 117 17.89 -1.37 -8.78
C ARG A 117 17.30 -0.40 -9.78
N ASP A 118 16.97 -0.93 -10.93
CA ASP A 118 16.21 -0.31 -11.98
C ASP A 118 14.92 -1.10 -12.14
N TYR A 119 13.76 -0.47 -12.02
CA TYR A 119 12.48 -1.18 -12.01
C TYR A 119 11.42 -0.35 -12.72
N TRP A 120 10.65 -1.00 -13.55
CA TRP A 120 9.46 -0.46 -14.19
C TRP A 120 8.33 -1.48 -14.18
N HIS A 121 7.09 -1.03 -13.93
CA HIS A 121 5.93 -1.88 -14.09
C HIS A 121 4.71 -1.09 -14.58
N ILE A 122 3.77 -1.82 -15.16
CA ILE A 122 2.42 -1.38 -15.50
C ILE A 122 1.43 -2.45 -15.02
N ASP A 123 0.34 -2.04 -14.38
CA ASP A 123 -0.70 -2.92 -13.88
C ASP A 123 -2.09 -2.30 -14.12
N ASP A 124 -3.09 -3.17 -14.26
CA ASP A 124 -4.49 -2.79 -14.27
C ASP A 124 -4.94 -2.61 -12.81
N ASN A 125 -5.08 -1.36 -12.40
CA ASN A 125 -5.29 -1.01 -11.01
C ASN A 125 -6.66 -1.46 -10.50
N ASP A 126 -7.68 -1.41 -11.33
CA ASP A 126 -9.03 -1.77 -10.93
C ASP A 126 -9.43 -3.22 -11.23
N LYS A 127 -8.52 -4.01 -11.81
CA LYS A 127 -8.71 -5.44 -12.12
C LYS A 127 -10.03 -5.71 -12.83
N SER A 128 -10.40 -4.88 -13.81
CA SER A 128 -11.65 -5.02 -14.57
C SER A 128 -11.54 -4.47 -15.99
N VAL A 129 -12.51 -4.83 -16.81
CA VAL A 129 -12.60 -4.40 -18.20
C VAL A 129 -13.68 -3.34 -18.35
N GLY A 130 -13.32 -2.17 -18.83
CA GLY A 130 -14.27 -1.11 -19.18
C GLY A 130 -15.17 -1.54 -20.34
N THR A 131 -16.48 -1.48 -20.14
CA THR A 131 -17.46 -1.99 -21.12
C THR A 131 -18.35 -0.92 -21.70
N VAL A 132 -18.48 0.20 -21.03
CA VAL A 132 -19.37 1.30 -21.47
C VAL A 132 -18.52 2.39 -22.11
N THR A 133 -18.87 2.77 -23.32
CA THR A 133 -18.12 3.80 -24.04
C THR A 133 -18.29 5.18 -23.41
N PHE A 134 -17.27 6.00 -23.47
CA PHE A 134 -17.30 7.38 -22.97
C PHE A 134 -18.42 8.21 -23.58
N ASN A 135 -18.74 8.01 -24.87
CA ASN A 135 -19.87 8.65 -25.51
C ASN A 135 -21.18 8.38 -24.77
N THR A 136 -21.37 7.17 -24.26
CA THR A 136 -22.57 6.80 -23.49
C THR A 136 -22.58 7.45 -22.11
N VAL A 137 -21.42 7.52 -21.45
CA VAL A 137 -21.29 8.03 -20.07
C VAL A 137 -21.43 9.55 -20.02
N VAL A 138 -20.73 10.26 -20.87
CA VAL A 138 -20.62 11.74 -20.81
C VAL A 138 -21.39 12.45 -21.92
N GLY A 139 -21.95 11.70 -22.87
CA GLY A 139 -22.71 12.26 -23.99
C GLY A 139 -21.88 13.02 -25.01
N ILE A 140 -20.58 12.84 -25.00
CA ILE A 140 -19.61 13.52 -25.87
C ILE A 140 -18.93 12.47 -26.75
N PRO A 141 -18.84 12.65 -28.05
CA PRO A 141 -18.07 11.79 -28.92
C PRO A 141 -16.61 11.77 -28.46
N PHE A 142 -16.18 10.65 -28.01
CA PHE A 142 -14.81 10.43 -27.61
C PHE A 142 -14.17 9.44 -28.57
N SER A 143 -13.22 9.89 -29.31
CA SER A 143 -12.26 9.05 -30.00
C SER A 143 -10.98 9.86 -30.15
N ALA A 144 -10.01 9.54 -29.39
CA ALA A 144 -8.69 10.13 -29.57
C ALA A 144 -7.65 9.05 -29.37
N ASP A 145 -6.56 9.18 -30.07
CA ASP A 145 -5.34 8.51 -29.71
C ASP A 145 -4.81 9.22 -28.48
N LEU A 146 -4.79 8.52 -27.34
CA LEU A 146 -4.32 9.04 -26.06
C LEU A 146 -2.89 8.58 -25.83
N GLU A 147 -2.05 9.52 -25.48
CA GLU A 147 -0.66 9.22 -25.13
C GLU A 147 -0.51 9.03 -23.63
N TYR A 148 -0.37 7.78 -23.22
CA TYR A 148 -0.06 7.38 -21.86
C TYR A 148 1.46 7.34 -21.71
N ASP A 149 1.98 7.89 -20.63
CA ASP A 149 3.43 7.92 -20.37
C ASP A 149 4.03 6.51 -20.32
N CYS A 150 3.35 5.59 -19.64
CA CYS A 150 3.85 4.23 -19.45
C CYS A 150 3.41 3.25 -20.54
N TRP A 151 2.43 3.60 -21.34
CA TRP A 151 1.80 2.70 -22.32
C TRP A 151 1.90 3.20 -23.76
N GLY A 152 2.36 4.42 -23.95
CA GLY A 152 2.41 5.07 -25.25
C GLY A 152 1.03 5.45 -25.79
N VAL A 153 0.93 5.62 -27.09
CA VAL A 153 -0.32 6.05 -27.74
C VAL A 153 -1.29 4.87 -27.82
N GLN A 154 -2.47 5.05 -27.27
CA GLN A 154 -3.56 4.07 -27.29
C GLN A 154 -4.85 4.69 -27.82
N THR A 155 -5.54 3.97 -28.70
CA THR A 155 -6.89 4.35 -29.14
C THR A 155 -7.91 3.67 -28.25
N ARG A 156 -8.51 4.42 -27.31
CA ARG A 156 -9.48 3.88 -26.36
C ARG A 156 -10.84 4.54 -26.51
N SER A 157 -11.90 3.74 -26.30
CA SER A 157 -13.28 4.21 -26.25
C SER A 157 -14.00 3.84 -24.97
N THR A 158 -13.37 3.03 -24.14
CA THR A 158 -13.85 2.55 -22.84
C THR A 158 -12.84 2.91 -21.76
N PRO A 159 -13.29 3.13 -20.53
CA PRO A 159 -12.41 3.49 -19.44
C PRO A 159 -11.39 2.39 -19.12
N THR A 160 -10.21 2.83 -18.71
CA THR A 160 -9.19 1.99 -18.09
C THR A 160 -8.61 2.73 -16.89
N ASN A 161 -8.17 2.00 -15.90
CA ASN A 161 -7.51 2.54 -14.72
C ASN A 161 -6.17 1.83 -14.54
N MET A 162 -5.13 2.48 -15.01
CA MET A 162 -3.78 1.92 -15.09
C MET A 162 -2.90 2.56 -14.04
N GLU A 163 -2.15 1.74 -13.34
CA GLU A 163 -1.00 2.20 -12.58
C GLU A 163 0.29 1.85 -13.28
N CYS A 164 1.28 2.70 -13.14
CA CYS A 164 2.65 2.37 -13.49
C CYS A 164 3.64 3.01 -12.52
N SER A 165 4.81 2.41 -12.44
CA SER A 165 5.84 2.88 -11.53
C SER A 165 7.22 2.68 -12.13
N THR A 166 8.10 3.64 -11.91
CA THR A 166 9.53 3.50 -12.16
C THR A 166 10.27 3.71 -10.84
N THR A 167 11.27 2.89 -10.58
CA THR A 167 12.12 3.03 -9.40
C THR A 167 13.58 2.91 -9.83
N GLU A 168 14.38 3.89 -9.44
CA GLU A 168 15.83 3.84 -9.52
C GLU A 168 16.38 3.88 -8.09
N GLU A 169 17.27 2.96 -7.76
CA GLU A 169 17.86 2.89 -6.44
C GLU A 169 19.35 2.56 -6.53
N GLU A 170 20.15 3.25 -5.72
CA GLU A 170 21.55 2.95 -5.46
C GLU A 170 21.74 2.73 -3.96
N ARG A 171 22.45 1.67 -3.59
CA ARG A 171 22.68 1.29 -2.21
C ARG A 171 24.14 0.92 -1.98
N GLN A 172 24.72 1.43 -0.91
CA GLN A 172 26.07 1.12 -0.45
C GLN A 172 26.03 0.70 1.00
N GLN A 173 26.82 -0.30 1.36
CA GLN A 173 26.96 -0.75 2.73
C GLN A 173 28.44 -1.09 3.00
N PHE A 174 28.88 -0.73 4.17
CA PHE A 174 30.20 -1.09 4.66
C PHE A 174 30.11 -1.55 6.12
N GLU A 175 30.74 -2.65 6.44
CA GLU A 175 30.69 -3.26 7.76
C GLU A 175 32.07 -3.78 8.15
N VAL A 176 32.45 -3.54 9.41
CA VAL A 176 33.66 -4.08 10.02
C VAL A 176 33.27 -4.73 11.33
N ASN A 177 33.64 -5.99 11.52
CA ASN A 177 33.39 -6.75 12.75
C ASN A 177 34.69 -7.37 13.27
N TRP A 178 34.90 -7.26 14.57
CA TRP A 178 35.82 -8.07 15.30
C TRP A 178 35.06 -9.05 16.19
N ILE A 179 35.29 -10.33 16.01
CA ILE A 179 34.66 -11.43 16.76
C ILE A 179 35.75 -12.13 17.52
N SER A 180 35.77 -12.01 18.84
CA SER A 180 36.79 -12.67 19.68
C SER A 180 36.59 -14.18 19.75
N ASP A 181 37.66 -14.94 19.88
CA ASP A 181 37.68 -16.38 20.11
C ASP A 181 38.70 -16.67 21.23
N ASN A 182 38.33 -16.32 22.46
CA ASN A 182 39.17 -16.50 23.63
C ASN A 182 38.81 -17.83 24.32
N ASP A 183 39.84 -18.51 24.84
CA ASP A 183 39.65 -19.73 25.65
C ASP A 183 39.02 -19.47 27.04
N GLY A 184 38.92 -18.20 27.45
CA GLY A 184 38.35 -17.77 28.72
C GLY A 184 36.83 -17.61 28.71
N PRO A 185 36.23 -17.26 29.87
CA PRO A 185 34.79 -17.11 30.01
C PRO A 185 34.24 -15.87 29.29
N LEU A 186 35.10 -15.01 28.75
CA LEU A 186 34.72 -13.74 28.13
C LEU A 186 35.02 -13.77 26.64
N ASN A 187 33.94 -13.65 25.83
CA ASN A 187 34.04 -13.37 24.42
C ASN A 187 33.20 -12.13 24.06
N TYR A 188 33.50 -11.51 22.94
CA TYR A 188 32.82 -10.29 22.54
C TYR A 188 32.83 -10.11 21.00
N THR A 189 31.87 -9.38 20.52
CA THR A 189 31.83 -8.85 19.15
C THR A 189 31.82 -7.33 19.23
N LEU A 190 32.62 -6.67 18.39
CA LEU A 190 32.61 -5.22 18.20
C LEU A 190 32.45 -4.94 16.71
N GLY A 191 31.65 -3.95 16.35
CA GLY A 191 31.45 -3.62 14.95
C GLY A 191 31.10 -2.17 14.70
N ALA A 192 31.30 -1.79 13.44
CA ALA A 192 30.83 -0.54 12.87
C ALA A 192 30.15 -0.84 11.52
N TYR A 193 29.08 -0.12 11.26
CA TYR A 193 28.28 -0.28 10.04
C TYR A 193 27.96 1.08 9.47
N MET A 194 28.03 1.21 8.15
CA MET A 194 27.62 2.40 7.39
C MET A 194 26.72 1.96 6.24
N HIS A 195 25.67 2.72 6.01
CA HIS A 195 24.72 2.49 4.92
C HIS A 195 24.39 3.83 4.27
N SER A 196 24.33 3.82 2.93
CA SER A 196 23.79 4.91 2.15
C SER A 196 22.82 4.34 1.12
N ARG A 197 21.67 4.95 0.97
CA ARG A 197 20.65 4.61 -0.01
C ARG A 197 20.14 5.88 -0.66
N LYS A 198 20.19 5.91 -1.99
CA LYS A 198 19.56 6.94 -2.80
C LYS A 198 18.51 6.30 -3.66
N TYR A 199 17.32 6.88 -3.69
CA TYR A 199 16.25 6.34 -4.52
C TYR A 199 15.41 7.44 -5.15
N MET A 200 14.82 7.08 -6.27
CA MET A 200 13.82 7.86 -6.97
C MET A 200 12.70 6.91 -7.37
N ASN A 201 11.47 7.28 -7.05
CA ASN A 201 10.29 6.49 -7.36
C ASN A 201 9.22 7.39 -7.95
N ASP A 202 8.76 7.07 -9.15
CA ASP A 202 7.60 7.70 -9.76
C ASP A 202 6.46 6.67 -9.79
N TYR A 203 5.43 6.90 -9.00
CA TYR A 203 4.19 6.16 -9.05
C TYR A 203 3.12 6.99 -9.75
N LYS A 204 2.47 6.41 -10.74
CA LYS A 204 1.49 7.10 -11.59
C LYS A 204 0.22 6.28 -11.70
N VAL A 205 -0.93 6.95 -11.57
CA VAL A 205 -2.21 6.39 -11.96
C VAL A 205 -2.72 7.20 -13.15
N GLN A 206 -2.97 6.52 -14.24
CA GLN A 206 -3.41 7.11 -15.49
C GLN A 206 -4.76 6.52 -15.90
N THR A 207 -5.71 7.40 -16.09
CA THR A 207 -6.98 7.09 -16.72
C THR A 207 -7.17 8.02 -17.90
N GLU A 208 -8.10 7.72 -18.77
CA GLU A 208 -8.43 8.61 -19.89
C GLU A 208 -8.67 10.05 -19.42
N GLY A 209 -9.27 10.19 -18.23
CA GLY A 209 -9.50 11.48 -17.61
C GLY A 209 -8.24 12.29 -17.42
N TYR A 210 -7.24 11.70 -16.87
CA TYR A 210 -5.98 12.40 -16.61
C TYR A 210 -5.12 12.56 -17.84
N VAL A 211 -5.06 11.56 -18.69
CA VAL A 211 -4.30 11.61 -19.94
C VAL A 211 -4.86 12.67 -20.86
N MET A 212 -6.19 12.73 -20.98
CA MET A 212 -6.86 13.78 -21.75
C MET A 212 -6.63 15.17 -21.16
N ASN A 213 -6.54 15.29 -19.85
CA ASN A 213 -6.18 16.55 -19.21
C ASN A 213 -4.79 17.03 -19.65
N GLY A 214 -3.88 16.09 -19.88
CA GLY A 214 -2.55 16.41 -20.44
C GLY A 214 -2.55 16.66 -21.93
N ASP A 215 -3.43 16.06 -22.73
CA ASP A 215 -3.46 16.18 -24.20
C ASP A 215 -4.66 17.00 -24.71
N PHE A 216 -4.84 18.14 -24.14
CA PHE A 216 -5.99 19.02 -24.26
C PHE A 216 -6.25 19.61 -25.64
N ARG A 217 -5.34 19.42 -26.58
CA ARG A 217 -5.48 20.00 -27.92
C ARG A 217 -6.74 19.58 -28.67
N GLN A 218 -7.42 18.56 -28.18
CA GLN A 218 -8.52 17.95 -28.93
C GLN A 218 -9.89 18.00 -28.23
N HIS A 219 -9.97 18.36 -26.94
CA HIS A 219 -11.25 18.35 -26.25
C HIS A 219 -11.56 19.63 -25.46
N PRO A 220 -12.50 20.45 -25.90
CA PRO A 220 -12.79 21.76 -25.28
C PRO A 220 -13.42 21.70 -23.88
N TYR A 221 -13.85 20.52 -23.40
CA TYR A 221 -14.52 20.38 -22.11
C TYR A 221 -13.57 20.08 -20.94
N SER A 222 -12.44 19.53 -21.20
CA SER A 222 -11.51 19.11 -20.17
C SER A 222 -10.78 20.29 -19.54
N ASP A 223 -10.44 21.35 -20.30
CA ASP A 223 -9.87 22.62 -19.78
C ASP A 223 -10.77 23.23 -18.70
N LEU A 224 -12.06 23.16 -18.92
CA LEU A 224 -13.06 23.77 -18.06
C LEU A 224 -13.18 23.08 -16.72
N LEU A 225 -13.01 21.77 -16.70
CA LEU A 225 -13.37 20.93 -15.60
C LEU A 225 -12.19 20.65 -14.66
N PHE A 226 -11.01 20.53 -15.23
CA PHE A 226 -9.81 20.17 -14.50
C PHE A 226 -8.97 21.34 -14.02
N GLN A 227 -8.86 22.39 -14.81
CA GLN A 227 -8.17 23.59 -14.33
C GLN A 227 -8.84 24.21 -13.11
N GLY A 228 -10.16 24.07 -13.03
CA GLY A 228 -10.91 24.51 -11.86
C GLY A 228 -10.65 23.67 -10.61
N ALA A 229 -10.28 22.42 -10.76
CA ALA A 229 -10.11 21.49 -9.64
C ALA A 229 -8.65 21.34 -9.19
N LEU A 230 -7.71 21.41 -10.15
CA LEU A 230 -6.29 21.17 -9.88
C LEU A 230 -5.53 22.41 -9.44
N ASP A 231 -6.08 23.58 -9.66
CA ASP A 231 -5.43 24.85 -9.38
C ASP A 231 -6.30 25.60 -8.35
N GLY A 232 -5.94 25.60 -7.08
CA GLY A 232 -6.72 26.32 -6.07
C GLY A 232 -7.07 27.75 -6.45
N TYR A 233 -6.24 28.37 -7.30
CA TYR A 233 -6.48 29.69 -7.88
C TYR A 233 -7.36 29.60 -9.15
N GLY A 234 -7.12 28.63 -10.01
CA GLY A 234 -7.94 28.36 -11.20
C GLY A 234 -9.31 27.85 -10.85
N GLY A 235 -9.43 27.03 -9.80
CA GLY A 235 -10.70 26.62 -9.22
C GLY A 235 -11.54 27.81 -8.78
N TYR A 236 -10.95 28.77 -8.12
CA TYR A 236 -11.63 30.00 -7.73
C TYR A 236 -12.11 30.81 -8.94
N LEU A 237 -11.27 31.00 -9.94
CA LEU A 237 -11.66 31.72 -11.17
C LEU A 237 -12.73 30.99 -11.97
N PHE A 238 -12.63 29.67 -12.08
CA PHE A 238 -13.66 28.84 -12.70
C PHE A 238 -15.02 29.04 -12.01
N TRP A 239 -15.05 28.91 -10.69
CA TRP A 239 -16.30 29.05 -9.94
C TRP A 239 -16.86 30.46 -9.92
N ALA A 240 -15.99 31.47 -9.90
CA ALA A 240 -16.41 32.85 -10.02
C ALA A 240 -17.04 33.12 -11.39
N ASN A 241 -16.44 32.62 -12.46
CA ASN A 241 -16.98 32.72 -13.82
C ASN A 241 -18.28 31.91 -13.96
N LEU A 242 -18.28 30.66 -13.47
CA LEU A 242 -19.47 29.79 -13.50
C LEU A 242 -20.65 30.46 -12.78
N GLY A 243 -20.42 30.94 -11.57
CA GLY A 243 -21.48 31.57 -10.75
C GLY A 243 -22.06 32.82 -11.41
N GLY A 244 -21.18 33.67 -11.97
CA GLY A 244 -21.58 34.92 -12.64
C GLY A 244 -22.39 34.64 -13.92
N ILE A 245 -21.91 33.79 -14.80
CA ILE A 245 -22.58 33.46 -16.08
C ILE A 245 -23.86 32.66 -15.85
N LEU A 246 -23.85 31.72 -14.90
CA LEU A 246 -25.02 30.93 -14.56
C LEU A 246 -26.13 31.83 -13.97
N SER A 247 -25.79 32.74 -13.08
CA SER A 247 -26.73 33.72 -12.52
C SER A 247 -27.33 34.61 -13.62
N ALA A 248 -26.51 35.05 -14.56
CA ALA A 248 -26.99 35.83 -15.70
C ALA A 248 -27.95 35.03 -16.61
N ASN A 249 -27.62 33.79 -16.91
CA ASN A 249 -28.48 32.91 -17.71
C ASN A 249 -29.82 32.57 -17.02
N LEU A 250 -29.79 32.32 -15.71
CA LEU A 250 -31.01 32.11 -14.93
C LEU A 250 -31.82 33.41 -14.80
N GLY A 251 -31.17 34.55 -14.65
CA GLY A 251 -31.81 35.87 -14.62
C GLY A 251 -32.45 36.26 -15.96
N ALA A 252 -31.99 35.69 -17.06
CA ALA A 252 -32.59 35.81 -18.40
C ALA A 252 -33.83 34.92 -18.61
N GLY A 253 -34.24 34.16 -17.58
CA GLY A 253 -35.43 33.33 -17.61
C GLY A 253 -35.27 31.97 -18.27
N LEU A 254 -34.05 31.51 -18.49
CA LEU A 254 -33.77 30.17 -19.01
C LEU A 254 -34.07 29.12 -17.92
N ASP A 255 -34.58 27.96 -18.36
CA ASP A 255 -34.63 26.81 -17.44
C ASP A 255 -33.24 26.37 -16.97
N ALA A 256 -33.18 25.69 -15.87
CA ALA A 256 -31.90 25.36 -15.22
C ALA A 256 -30.94 24.54 -16.12
N GLY A 257 -31.48 23.59 -16.90
CA GLY A 257 -30.69 22.75 -17.81
C GLY A 257 -30.10 23.55 -18.97
N THR A 258 -30.91 24.43 -19.57
CA THR A 258 -30.48 25.33 -20.67
C THR A 258 -29.51 26.39 -20.12
N ALA A 259 -29.76 26.93 -18.94
CA ALA A 259 -28.86 27.91 -18.31
C ALA A 259 -27.48 27.31 -18.06
N VAL A 260 -27.43 26.09 -17.53
CA VAL A 260 -26.16 25.38 -17.30
C VAL A 260 -25.43 25.09 -18.62
N ALA A 261 -26.13 24.57 -19.63
CA ALA A 261 -25.52 24.27 -20.93
C ALA A 261 -24.94 25.52 -21.59
N ASN A 262 -25.70 26.63 -21.57
CA ASN A 262 -25.22 27.91 -22.11
C ASN A 262 -24.06 28.49 -21.30
N THR A 263 -24.09 28.30 -19.98
CA THR A 263 -22.98 28.74 -19.11
C THR A 263 -21.70 28.02 -19.45
N ILE A 264 -21.76 26.70 -19.58
CA ILE A 264 -20.63 25.88 -19.97
C ILE A 264 -20.09 26.31 -21.32
N GLN A 265 -20.98 26.44 -22.33
CA GLN A 265 -20.59 26.86 -23.66
C GLN A 265 -19.92 28.25 -23.67
N THR A 266 -20.44 29.19 -22.87
CA THR A 266 -19.87 30.54 -22.74
C THR A 266 -18.48 30.51 -22.11
N ILE A 267 -18.32 29.75 -21.03
CA ILE A 267 -17.01 29.60 -20.37
C ILE A 267 -16.00 28.97 -21.31
N MET A 268 -16.41 27.97 -22.09
CA MET A 268 -15.55 27.36 -23.09
C MET A 268 -15.08 28.33 -24.15
N GLN A 269 -15.96 29.20 -24.61
CA GLN A 269 -15.60 30.25 -25.56
C GLN A 269 -14.64 31.27 -24.94
N LEU A 270 -14.89 31.69 -23.71
CA LEU A 270 -14.01 32.58 -22.97
C LEU A 270 -12.62 31.98 -22.76
N ASN A 271 -12.57 30.73 -22.32
CA ASN A 271 -11.29 30.04 -22.17
C ASN A 271 -10.55 29.87 -23.51
N SER A 272 -11.27 29.58 -24.60
CA SER A 272 -10.67 29.49 -25.92
C SER A 272 -10.06 30.82 -26.40
N LEU A 273 -10.53 31.91 -25.86
CA LEU A 273 -10.04 33.25 -26.13
C LEU A 273 -9.01 33.74 -25.08
N GLY A 274 -8.77 32.99 -24.03
CA GLY A 274 -7.92 33.39 -22.90
C GLY A 274 -8.52 34.53 -22.09
N LEU A 275 -9.83 34.57 -21.93
CA LEU A 275 -10.56 35.63 -21.24
C LEU A 275 -11.38 35.07 -20.05
N ASN A 276 -11.53 35.90 -19.02
CA ASN A 276 -12.51 35.76 -17.96
C ASN A 276 -13.90 36.28 -18.41
N ALA A 277 -14.95 36.02 -17.63
CA ALA A 277 -16.30 36.47 -17.90
C ALA A 277 -16.43 38.02 -17.99
N ASP A 278 -15.56 38.74 -17.33
CA ASP A 278 -15.47 40.22 -17.35
C ASP A 278 -14.65 40.76 -18.50
N GLY A 279 -14.12 39.90 -19.38
CA GLY A 279 -13.26 40.27 -20.51
C GLY A 279 -11.81 40.53 -20.15
N SER A 280 -11.43 40.37 -18.91
CA SER A 280 -10.02 40.42 -18.50
C SER A 280 -9.25 39.19 -18.99
N ALA A 281 -7.93 39.31 -19.16
CA ALA A 281 -7.09 38.20 -19.55
C ALA A 281 -7.14 37.12 -18.47
N ASN A 282 -7.44 35.89 -18.89
CA ASN A 282 -7.36 34.72 -18.01
C ASN A 282 -5.90 34.24 -18.00
N PRO A 283 -5.17 34.40 -16.88
CA PRO A 283 -3.78 33.92 -16.79
C PRO A 283 -3.65 32.42 -16.94
N ILE A 284 -4.75 31.70 -16.77
CA ILE A 284 -4.88 30.24 -16.88
C ILE A 284 -5.58 29.86 -18.19
N GLY A 285 -5.47 30.67 -19.22
CA GLY A 285 -6.14 30.51 -20.51
C GLY A 285 -5.86 29.16 -21.20
N PRO A 286 -6.54 28.91 -22.32
CA PRO A 286 -6.47 27.63 -23.03
C PRO A 286 -5.02 27.26 -23.32
N GLY A 287 -4.66 26.06 -22.92
CA GLY A 287 -3.32 25.56 -23.09
C GLY A 287 -2.35 25.89 -21.95
N TYR A 288 -2.83 26.45 -20.82
CA TYR A 288 -1.98 26.59 -19.64
C TYR A 288 -1.39 25.24 -19.24
N MET A 289 -2.20 24.24 -19.07
CA MET A 289 -1.74 22.88 -18.77
C MET A 289 -1.10 22.20 -19.99
N GLN A 290 -1.65 22.37 -21.20
CA GLN A 290 -1.12 21.79 -22.44
C GLN A 290 0.32 22.21 -22.76
N ASN A 291 0.68 23.41 -22.42
CA ASN A 291 2.04 23.91 -22.66
C ASN A 291 2.98 23.68 -21.50
N ILE A 292 2.47 23.17 -20.39
CA ILE A 292 3.20 23.14 -19.13
C ILE A 292 3.48 21.71 -18.67
N LEU A 293 2.51 20.79 -18.83
CA LEU A 293 2.69 19.42 -18.38
C LEU A 293 3.43 18.58 -19.43
N PRO A 294 4.69 18.23 -19.17
CA PRO A 294 5.32 17.19 -19.95
C PRO A 294 4.56 15.86 -19.76
N PRO A 295 4.64 14.92 -20.71
CA PRO A 295 3.91 13.63 -20.62
C PRO A 295 4.07 12.91 -19.29
N GLU A 296 5.22 13.05 -18.68
CA GLU A 296 5.57 12.45 -17.38
C GLU A 296 4.71 12.96 -16.22
N LEU A 297 4.10 14.14 -16.35
CA LEU A 297 3.23 14.75 -15.35
C LEU A 297 1.73 14.60 -15.65
N ARG A 298 1.36 13.80 -16.64
CA ARG A 298 -0.02 13.55 -17.01
C ARG A 298 -0.59 12.37 -16.20
N GLY A 299 -1.28 12.65 -15.14
CA GLY A 299 -1.88 11.62 -14.28
C GLY A 299 -1.96 12.04 -12.82
N LEU A 300 -2.42 11.14 -11.97
CA LEU A 300 -2.07 11.18 -10.56
C LEU A 300 -0.62 10.72 -10.45
N ILE A 301 0.24 11.55 -9.94
CA ILE A 301 1.66 11.23 -9.82
C ILE A 301 2.11 11.51 -8.41
N ASN A 302 2.71 10.50 -7.81
CA ASN A 302 3.58 10.62 -6.66
C ASN A 302 5.01 10.43 -7.13
N SER A 303 5.77 11.52 -7.21
CA SER A 303 7.20 11.47 -7.51
C SER A 303 7.98 11.69 -6.24
N GLU A 304 8.69 10.68 -5.82
CA GLU A 304 9.45 10.64 -4.58
C GLU A 304 10.94 10.59 -4.87
N HIS A 305 11.70 11.31 -4.08
CA HIS A 305 13.15 11.24 -4.08
C HIS A 305 13.64 11.21 -2.63
N GLY A 306 14.51 10.31 -2.30
CA GLY A 306 15.05 10.20 -0.95
C GLY A 306 16.49 9.75 -0.92
N ASP A 307 17.19 10.29 0.08
CA ASP A 307 18.53 9.87 0.50
C ASP A 307 18.45 9.44 1.96
N ALA A 308 19.01 8.29 2.29
CA ALA A 308 19.08 7.78 3.64
C ALA A 308 20.52 7.37 3.95
N GLU A 309 21.09 7.93 4.98
CA GLU A 309 22.43 7.60 5.48
C GLU A 309 22.33 7.12 6.92
N SER A 310 23.09 6.10 7.25
CA SER A 310 23.15 5.55 8.61
C SER A 310 24.59 5.18 8.97
N THR A 311 24.99 5.57 10.17
CA THR A 311 26.26 5.15 10.77
C THR A 311 25.96 4.53 12.13
N SER A 312 26.54 3.36 12.38
CA SER A 312 26.27 2.60 13.59
C SER A 312 27.53 2.07 14.20
N PHE A 313 27.56 2.04 15.53
CA PHE A 313 28.57 1.36 16.32
C PHE A 313 27.90 0.39 17.28
N PHE A 314 28.40 -0.82 17.36
CA PHE A 314 27.78 -1.83 18.19
C PHE A 314 28.83 -2.74 18.87
N GLY A 315 28.44 -3.29 20.00
CA GLY A 315 29.21 -4.29 20.70
C GLY A 315 28.32 -5.23 21.49
N GLU A 316 28.76 -6.46 21.60
CA GLU A 316 28.12 -7.50 22.37
C GLU A 316 29.15 -8.30 23.15
N VAL A 317 28.86 -8.56 24.40
CA VAL A 317 29.70 -9.31 25.34
C VAL A 317 28.99 -10.60 25.71
N TYR A 318 29.70 -11.71 25.61
CA TYR A 318 29.29 -13.05 26.04
C TYR A 318 30.15 -13.44 27.24
N TYR A 319 29.53 -13.68 28.38
CA TYR A 319 30.24 -14.02 29.60
C TYR A 319 29.66 -15.30 30.21
N ASP A 320 30.50 -16.33 30.29
CA ASP A 320 30.19 -17.58 30.97
C ASP A 320 30.34 -17.39 32.46
N LEU A 321 29.23 -17.17 33.18
CA LEU A 321 29.21 -17.01 34.63
C LEU A 321 29.67 -18.28 35.34
N ASN A 322 29.41 -19.41 34.78
CA ASN A 322 29.85 -20.76 35.11
C ASN A 322 29.56 -21.72 33.96
N ASP A 323 29.91 -22.99 34.10
CA ASP A 323 29.78 -24.02 33.06
C ASP A 323 28.33 -24.20 32.52
N THR A 324 27.31 -23.70 33.21
CA THR A 324 25.89 -23.88 32.87
C THR A 324 25.15 -22.56 32.63
N THR A 325 25.80 -21.42 32.87
CA THR A 325 25.11 -20.13 32.83
C THR A 325 25.90 -19.11 32.03
N LYS A 326 25.28 -18.58 30.98
CA LYS A 326 25.85 -17.53 30.11
C LYS A 326 25.03 -16.26 30.21
N LEU A 327 25.73 -15.13 30.34
CA LEU A 327 25.16 -13.79 30.24
C LEU A 327 25.58 -13.17 28.90
N THR A 328 24.66 -12.55 28.22
CA THR A 328 24.92 -11.77 27.00
C THR A 328 24.44 -10.34 27.23
N VAL A 329 25.26 -9.35 26.91
CA VAL A 329 24.91 -7.92 26.95
C VAL A 329 25.36 -7.27 25.66
N GLY A 330 24.43 -6.60 24.95
CA GLY A 330 24.71 -5.89 23.71
C GLY A 330 24.23 -4.44 23.78
N LEU A 331 24.98 -3.55 23.14
CA LEU A 331 24.61 -2.15 22.91
C LEU A 331 24.91 -1.77 21.47
N ARG A 332 24.06 -0.90 20.93
CA ARG A 332 24.20 -0.31 19.60
C ARG A 332 23.80 1.16 19.65
N TYR A 333 24.57 1.99 19.00
CA TYR A 333 24.26 3.38 18.71
C TYR A 333 24.14 3.56 17.22
N ASP A 334 23.07 4.20 16.78
CA ASP A 334 22.75 4.53 15.40
C ASP A 334 22.59 6.04 15.26
N GLU A 335 23.19 6.60 14.22
CA GLU A 335 22.96 7.95 13.74
C GLU A 335 22.36 7.83 12.32
N ASN A 336 21.16 8.37 12.13
CA ASN A 336 20.42 8.25 10.88
C ASN A 336 20.03 9.62 10.38
N ASP A 337 20.38 9.91 9.13
CA ASP A 337 20.00 11.10 8.41
C ASP A 337 19.18 10.69 7.19
N ASN A 338 17.96 11.20 7.11
CA ASN A 338 17.04 10.94 6.01
C ASN A 338 16.64 12.26 5.37
N TYR A 339 16.86 12.38 4.08
CA TYR A 339 16.28 13.42 3.24
C TYR A 339 15.16 12.84 2.41
N PHE A 340 14.01 13.51 2.36
CA PHE A 340 12.85 13.10 1.57
C PHE A 340 12.23 14.31 0.92
N GLN A 341 11.82 14.16 -0.34
CA GLN A 341 10.96 15.11 -1.03
C GLN A 341 9.92 14.37 -1.88
N LEU A 342 8.74 14.95 -1.93
CA LEU A 342 7.58 14.43 -2.64
C LEU A 342 6.97 15.53 -3.50
N MET A 343 6.55 15.17 -4.71
CA MET A 343 5.61 15.94 -5.51
C MET A 343 4.39 15.06 -5.75
N ASN A 344 3.22 15.58 -5.41
CA ASN A 344 1.95 14.92 -5.68
C ASN A 344 1.10 15.84 -6.58
N THR A 345 0.56 15.32 -7.68
CA THR A 345 -0.20 16.14 -8.64
C THR A 345 -1.69 16.29 -8.31
N LEU A 346 -2.21 15.58 -7.30
CA LEU A 346 -3.62 15.68 -6.92
C LEU A 346 -3.91 15.94 -5.44
N GLY A 347 -2.96 15.87 -4.55
CA GLY A 347 -3.17 16.18 -3.12
C GLY A 347 -3.33 17.69 -2.90
N ASP A 348 -2.37 18.31 -2.31
CA ASP A 348 -2.14 19.77 -2.42
C ASP A 348 -1.57 20.15 -3.80
N ALA A 349 -1.96 19.39 -4.76
CA ALA A 349 -1.40 19.24 -6.08
C ALA A 349 -1.54 20.47 -6.93
N SER A 350 -2.50 21.28 -6.64
CA SER A 350 -2.66 22.56 -7.35
C SER A 350 -1.42 23.43 -7.20
N ALA A 351 -0.86 23.54 -6.00
CA ALA A 351 0.31 24.37 -5.77
C ALA A 351 1.62 23.68 -6.20
N SER A 352 1.85 22.43 -5.76
CA SER A 352 3.13 21.75 -6.02
C SER A 352 3.24 21.23 -7.47
N GLY A 353 2.18 20.64 -8.00
CA GLY A 353 2.16 20.17 -9.39
C GLY A 353 2.26 21.31 -10.40
N ALA A 354 1.57 22.42 -10.18
CA ALA A 354 1.67 23.60 -11.02
C ALA A 354 3.06 24.25 -10.95
N ALA A 355 3.67 24.30 -9.77
CA ALA A 355 5.04 24.79 -9.61
C ALA A 355 6.07 23.89 -10.31
N ALA A 356 5.92 22.57 -10.19
CA ALA A 356 6.77 21.60 -10.89
C ALA A 356 6.63 21.73 -12.42
N ALA A 357 5.41 21.90 -12.91
CA ALA A 357 5.14 22.09 -14.33
C ALA A 357 5.74 23.39 -14.87
N GLN A 358 5.64 24.50 -14.15
CA GLN A 358 6.25 25.77 -14.52
C GLN A 358 7.77 25.66 -14.54
N CYS A 359 8.35 24.99 -13.55
CA CYS A 359 9.78 24.73 -13.46
C CYS A 359 10.26 23.87 -14.63
N ALA A 360 9.54 22.80 -14.97
CA ALA A 360 9.83 21.96 -16.12
C ALA A 360 9.80 22.76 -17.42
N LYS A 361 8.79 23.59 -17.62
CA LYS A 361 8.72 24.50 -18.78
C LYS A 361 9.92 25.43 -18.88
N ALA A 362 10.33 26.06 -17.77
CA ALA A 362 11.50 26.92 -17.71
C ALA A 362 12.80 26.16 -18.04
N ASN A 363 12.84 24.87 -17.82
CA ASN A 363 13.99 23.99 -18.08
C ASN A 363 13.87 23.19 -19.39
N GLY A 364 13.10 23.68 -20.35
CA GLY A 364 12.99 23.05 -21.68
C GLY A 364 12.16 21.74 -21.71
N GLY A 365 11.22 21.58 -20.78
CA GLY A 365 10.37 20.40 -20.68
C GLY A 365 10.94 19.27 -19.80
N VAL A 366 12.05 19.51 -19.12
CA VAL A 366 12.66 18.52 -18.21
C VAL A 366 12.15 18.74 -16.80
N LEU A 367 11.60 17.68 -16.19
CA LEU A 367 11.18 17.71 -14.80
C LEU A 367 12.38 17.88 -13.87
N VAL A 368 12.37 18.98 -13.09
CA VAL A 368 13.42 19.28 -12.11
C VAL A 368 12.93 18.90 -10.73
N ARG A 369 13.54 17.88 -10.14
CA ARG A 369 13.20 17.39 -8.81
C ARG A 369 13.92 18.21 -7.74
N SER A 370 13.30 19.27 -7.27
CA SER A 370 13.81 20.07 -6.17
C SER A 370 12.70 20.81 -5.46
N LEU A 371 12.93 21.16 -4.19
CA LEU A 371 11.99 21.95 -3.38
C LEU A 371 11.63 23.29 -4.02
N SER A 372 12.55 23.90 -4.76
CA SER A 372 12.28 25.14 -5.49
C SER A 372 11.38 24.96 -6.71
N CYS A 373 11.09 23.73 -7.10
CA CYS A 373 10.28 23.36 -8.25
C CYS A 373 8.96 22.66 -7.86
N GLY A 374 8.45 22.92 -6.68
CA GLY A 374 7.14 22.39 -6.22
C GLY A 374 7.20 21.07 -5.48
N TYR A 375 8.37 20.55 -5.19
CA TYR A 375 8.50 19.43 -4.27
C TYR A 375 8.39 19.92 -2.83
N ALA A 376 7.67 19.18 -2.01
CA ALA A 376 7.62 19.36 -0.56
C ALA A 376 8.50 18.32 0.11
N GLY A 377 9.15 18.66 1.22
CA GLY A 377 9.98 17.69 1.94
C GLY A 377 11.03 18.37 2.83
N GLY A 378 11.95 17.58 3.32
CA GLY A 378 13.00 18.05 4.20
C GLY A 378 13.85 16.91 4.76
N ASP A 379 14.73 17.30 5.68
CA ASP A 379 15.59 16.39 6.41
C ASP A 379 14.86 15.86 7.66
N ALA A 380 15.15 14.63 8.03
CA ALA A 380 14.78 14.04 9.31
C ALA A 380 15.98 13.29 9.85
N ALA A 381 16.48 13.73 10.99
CA ALA A 381 17.58 13.08 11.70
C ALA A 381 17.06 12.33 12.93
N ASN A 382 17.64 11.18 13.21
CA ASN A 382 17.29 10.36 14.36
C ASN A 382 18.51 9.62 14.89
N ASP A 383 18.83 9.86 16.15
CA ASP A 383 19.86 9.13 16.91
C ASP A 383 19.18 8.14 17.84
N ALA A 384 19.67 6.93 17.90
CA ALA A 384 19.11 5.91 18.77
C ALA A 384 20.19 5.10 19.48
N THR A 385 19.93 4.76 20.74
CA THR A 385 20.71 3.78 21.48
C THR A 385 19.81 2.60 21.83
N THR A 386 20.14 1.43 21.32
CA THR A 386 19.42 0.19 21.58
C THR A 386 20.31 -0.83 22.24
N GLY A 387 19.71 -1.84 22.87
CA GLY A 387 20.52 -2.86 23.52
C GLY A 387 19.73 -4.12 23.87
N LYS A 388 20.48 -5.11 24.34
CA LYS A 388 19.88 -6.35 24.83
C LYS A 388 20.64 -6.88 26.04
N ILE A 389 19.93 -7.60 26.88
CA ILE A 389 20.46 -8.43 27.93
C ILE A 389 19.78 -9.80 27.91
N SER A 390 20.54 -10.86 27.93
CA SER A 390 20.02 -12.22 27.97
C SER A 390 20.80 -13.07 28.94
N ILE A 391 20.08 -13.89 29.70
CA ILE A 391 20.64 -14.92 30.54
C ILE A 391 20.15 -16.27 30.07
N GLN A 392 21.08 -17.20 29.86
CA GLN A 392 20.79 -18.58 29.46
C GLN A 392 21.30 -19.50 30.54
N LYS A 393 20.54 -20.54 30.88
CA LYS A 393 20.92 -21.54 31.88
C LYS A 393 20.61 -22.95 31.39
N ALA A 394 21.65 -23.77 31.29
CA ALA A 394 21.49 -25.21 31.16
C ALA A 394 21.04 -25.79 32.51
N LEU A 395 19.84 -26.38 32.53
CA LEU A 395 19.30 -27.09 33.70
C LEU A 395 19.78 -28.55 33.74
N SER A 396 20.09 -29.09 32.58
CA SER A 396 20.75 -30.36 32.34
C SER A 396 21.39 -30.33 30.95
N ASP A 397 22.05 -31.43 30.57
CA ASP A 397 22.62 -31.58 29.21
C ASP A 397 21.54 -31.48 28.11
N ASP A 398 20.30 -31.79 28.45
CA ASP A 398 19.18 -31.87 27.51
C ASP A 398 18.20 -30.69 27.61
N VAL A 399 18.34 -29.80 28.58
CA VAL A 399 17.37 -28.73 28.86
C VAL A 399 18.07 -27.40 29.16
N MET A 400 17.72 -26.37 28.39
CA MET A 400 18.14 -25.01 28.57
C MET A 400 16.96 -24.07 28.65
N VAL A 401 17.02 -23.09 29.54
CA VAL A 401 16.07 -21.97 29.63
C VAL A 401 16.80 -20.67 29.43
N TYR A 402 16.10 -19.66 28.92
CA TYR A 402 16.61 -18.31 28.81
C TYR A 402 15.55 -17.25 29.10
N ALA A 403 16.05 -16.07 29.49
CA ALA A 403 15.28 -14.85 29.52
C ALA A 403 16.04 -13.77 28.73
N LEU A 404 15.31 -12.97 27.96
CA LEU A 404 15.84 -11.89 27.14
C LEU A 404 15.01 -10.63 27.35
N TYR A 405 15.68 -9.49 27.44
CA TYR A 405 15.11 -8.17 27.18
C TYR A 405 15.92 -7.49 26.09
N ALA A 406 15.25 -6.92 25.11
CA ALA A 406 15.87 -6.19 24.02
C ALA A 406 15.06 -4.94 23.65
N THR A 407 15.77 -3.91 23.18
CA THR A 407 15.15 -2.71 22.60
C THR A 407 15.55 -2.56 21.14
N GLY A 408 14.71 -1.92 20.35
CA GLY A 408 14.94 -1.62 18.94
C GLY A 408 14.45 -0.22 18.58
N ASN A 409 14.96 0.33 17.50
CA ASN A 409 14.51 1.61 16.96
C ASN A 409 14.42 1.52 15.43
N LYS A 410 13.37 2.11 14.87
CA LYS A 410 13.25 2.36 13.43
C LYS A 410 13.19 3.87 13.23
N PRO A 411 14.10 4.47 12.46
CA PRO A 411 14.16 5.92 12.29
C PRO A 411 12.83 6.49 11.80
N GLY A 412 12.50 7.68 12.26
CA GLY A 412 11.45 8.51 11.71
C GLY A 412 11.79 9.01 10.30
N GLY A 413 10.92 9.79 9.73
CA GLY A 413 11.08 10.33 8.39
C GLY A 413 10.10 11.45 8.13
N ASN A 414 9.84 11.71 6.86
CA ASN A 414 8.86 12.69 6.42
C ASN A 414 7.73 12.01 5.65
N SER A 415 6.50 12.46 5.85
CA SER A 415 5.31 11.95 5.18
C SER A 415 4.36 13.11 4.88
N PRO A 416 3.61 13.08 3.78
CA PRO A 416 2.52 14.01 3.58
C PRO A 416 1.47 13.81 4.68
N ASN A 417 0.78 14.90 5.06
CA ASN A 417 -0.42 14.88 5.86
C ASN A 417 -1.67 14.90 4.98
N GLU A 418 -2.85 14.91 5.61
CA GLU A 418 -4.15 15.00 4.91
C GLU A 418 -4.33 16.30 4.09
N SER A 419 -3.53 17.32 4.37
CA SER A 419 -3.52 18.61 3.64
C SER A 419 -2.48 18.66 2.52
N GLY A 420 -1.64 17.61 2.37
CA GLY A 420 -0.56 17.57 1.40
C GLY A 420 0.76 18.18 1.89
N ASP A 421 0.80 18.76 3.10
CA ASP A 421 2.04 19.24 3.69
C ASP A 421 2.92 18.04 4.07
N VAL A 422 4.21 18.11 3.77
CA VAL A 422 5.15 17.06 4.19
C VAL A 422 5.70 17.43 5.58
N LEU A 423 5.39 16.58 6.55
CA LEU A 423 5.74 16.77 7.96
C LEU A 423 6.59 15.59 8.46
N PRO A 424 7.46 15.83 9.44
CA PRO A 424 8.20 14.75 10.07
C PRO A 424 7.27 13.89 10.92
N TYR A 425 7.51 12.58 10.94
CA TYR A 425 6.91 11.62 11.86
C TYR A 425 7.98 11.01 12.77
N ASN A 426 7.57 10.58 13.97
CA ASN A 426 8.46 10.06 14.99
C ASN A 426 9.17 8.76 14.57
N ALA A 427 10.29 8.47 15.22
CA ALA A 427 10.87 7.14 15.18
C ALA A 427 9.99 6.13 15.94
N THR A 428 9.98 4.88 15.49
CA THR A 428 9.37 3.78 16.23
C THR A 428 10.37 3.27 17.27
N ASP A 429 9.97 3.24 18.53
CA ASP A 429 10.71 2.56 19.58
C ASP A 429 10.05 1.23 19.92
N SER A 430 10.87 0.19 20.06
CA SER A 430 10.38 -1.13 20.38
C SER A 430 11.08 -1.75 21.57
N SER A 431 10.35 -2.56 22.32
CA SER A 431 10.91 -3.39 23.38
C SER A 431 10.36 -4.81 23.31
N ASN A 432 11.18 -5.78 23.66
CA ASN A 432 10.84 -7.19 23.64
C ASN A 432 11.31 -7.88 24.90
N ILE A 433 10.42 -8.65 25.53
CA ILE A 433 10.70 -9.54 26.65
C ILE A 433 10.42 -10.95 26.20
N GLU A 434 11.35 -11.87 26.43
CA GLU A 434 11.17 -13.29 26.11
C GLU A 434 11.57 -14.19 27.26
N PHE A 435 10.83 -15.30 27.38
CA PHE A 435 11.20 -16.46 28.20
C PHE A 435 11.13 -17.70 27.32
N GLY A 436 12.26 -18.41 27.22
CA GLY A 436 12.33 -19.56 26.34
C GLY A 436 12.83 -20.84 27.00
N LEU A 437 12.36 -21.95 26.47
CA LEU A 437 12.79 -23.30 26.74
C LEU A 437 13.32 -23.95 25.46
N ARG A 438 14.46 -24.61 25.58
CA ARG A 438 15.02 -25.49 24.53
C ARG A 438 15.29 -26.83 25.15
N SER A 439 14.75 -27.91 24.58
CA SER A 439 14.88 -29.23 25.22
C SER A 439 14.90 -30.36 24.21
N THR A 440 15.71 -31.38 24.56
CA THR A 440 15.81 -32.67 23.87
C THR A 440 15.49 -33.78 24.89
N LEU A 441 14.26 -34.26 24.89
CA LEU A 441 13.74 -35.13 25.92
C LEU A 441 13.66 -36.59 25.46
N ALA A 442 13.36 -37.50 26.39
CA ALA A 442 13.14 -38.93 26.16
C ALA A 442 14.30 -39.63 25.39
N GLY A 443 15.54 -39.28 25.73
CA GLY A 443 16.74 -39.84 25.08
C GLY A 443 16.85 -39.45 23.60
N GLY A 444 16.54 -38.19 23.25
CA GLY A 444 16.60 -37.66 21.88
C GLY A 444 15.36 -37.84 21.02
N ARG A 445 14.30 -38.45 21.59
CA ARG A 445 13.07 -38.75 20.83
C ARG A 445 12.09 -37.57 20.74
N VAL A 446 12.21 -36.60 21.64
CA VAL A 446 11.34 -35.43 21.67
C VAL A 446 12.21 -34.18 21.70
N LEU A 447 12.21 -33.41 20.61
CA LEU A 447 12.71 -32.03 20.58
C LEU A 447 11.51 -31.12 20.88
N MET A 448 11.63 -30.21 21.85
CA MET A 448 10.60 -29.23 22.14
C MET A 448 11.24 -27.88 22.52
N ASN A 449 10.92 -26.88 21.73
CA ASN A 449 11.25 -25.49 21.97
C ASN A 449 9.97 -24.70 22.21
N ALA A 450 9.96 -23.83 23.21
CA ALA A 450 8.86 -22.94 23.48
C ALA A 450 9.40 -21.55 23.83
N THR A 451 8.75 -20.50 23.35
CA THR A 451 9.09 -19.12 23.65
C THR A 451 7.80 -18.35 23.94
N LEU A 452 7.71 -17.77 25.14
CA LEU A 452 6.70 -16.79 25.50
C LEU A 452 7.33 -15.42 25.35
N PHE A 453 6.65 -14.48 24.69
CA PHE A 453 7.16 -13.14 24.45
C PHE A 453 6.07 -12.07 24.58
N GLN A 454 6.55 -10.86 24.90
CA GLN A 454 5.78 -9.63 24.75
C GLN A 454 6.62 -8.61 23.99
N HIS A 455 6.06 -8.08 22.92
CA HIS A 455 6.69 -7.08 22.06
C HIS A 455 5.81 -5.83 22.05
N THR A 456 6.38 -4.70 22.46
CA THR A 456 5.71 -3.40 22.47
C THR A 456 6.36 -2.50 21.42
N ASN A 457 5.55 -1.78 20.67
CA ASN A 457 5.99 -0.76 19.73
C ASN A 457 5.25 0.54 20.03
N ASP A 458 6.04 1.56 20.26
CA ASP A 458 5.58 2.92 20.42
C ASP A 458 5.86 3.68 19.11
N ASP A 459 4.91 4.49 18.62
CA ASP A 459 4.99 5.23 17.36
C ASP A 459 5.26 4.33 16.12
N ALA A 460 4.72 3.12 16.07
CA ALA A 460 4.92 2.22 14.94
C ALA A 460 4.36 2.78 13.64
N HIS A 461 5.15 2.75 12.58
CA HIS A 461 4.76 3.32 11.29
C HIS A 461 3.75 2.44 10.57
N ASN A 462 2.60 2.98 10.27
CA ASN A 462 1.59 2.37 9.40
C ASN A 462 1.20 3.34 8.30
N SER A 463 1.40 2.96 7.05
CA SER A 463 1.01 3.78 5.90
C SER A 463 -0.39 3.44 5.43
N MET A 464 -1.21 4.46 5.24
CA MET A 464 -2.55 4.37 4.69
C MET A 464 -2.69 5.35 3.53
N ILE A 465 -3.51 4.98 2.55
CA ILE A 465 -3.83 5.87 1.43
C ILE A 465 -5.03 6.73 1.81
N TYR A 466 -4.82 8.04 1.80
CA TYR A 466 -5.85 9.07 1.95
C TYR A 466 -5.90 9.88 0.66
N GLY A 467 -7.02 9.80 -0.05
CA GLY A 467 -7.17 10.47 -1.34
C GLY A 467 -6.08 10.00 -2.31
N THR A 468 -5.07 10.81 -2.48
CA THR A 468 -3.99 10.62 -3.47
C THR A 468 -2.62 10.36 -2.86
N SER A 469 -2.51 10.38 -1.54
CA SER A 469 -1.23 10.29 -0.85
C SER A 469 -1.19 9.12 0.11
N ALA A 470 -0.04 8.45 0.17
CA ALA A 470 0.27 7.52 1.24
C ALA A 470 0.74 8.31 2.47
N ILE A 471 -0.05 8.28 3.53
CA ILE A 471 0.22 8.98 4.79
C ILE A 471 0.74 7.98 5.81
N THR A 472 1.86 8.28 6.45
CA THR A 472 2.39 7.48 7.54
C THR A 472 1.79 7.95 8.86
N ASN A 473 1.04 7.05 9.51
CA ASN A 473 0.51 7.24 10.85
C ASN A 473 1.42 6.54 11.87
N SER A 474 1.54 7.12 13.04
CA SER A 474 2.20 6.52 14.20
C SER A 474 1.16 5.82 15.07
N ILE A 475 1.39 4.56 15.43
CA ILE A 475 0.42 3.70 16.13
C ILE A 475 1.14 2.91 17.21
N ASP A 476 0.66 3.00 18.44
CA ASP A 476 1.15 2.16 19.53
C ASP A 476 0.44 0.81 19.54
N TYR A 477 1.19 -0.26 19.71
CA TYR A 477 0.62 -1.58 19.86
C TYR A 477 1.46 -2.54 20.69
N VAL A 478 0.80 -3.55 21.22
CA VAL A 478 1.43 -4.64 21.99
C VAL A 478 1.08 -5.98 21.37
N HIS A 479 2.10 -6.82 21.21
CA HIS A 479 1.96 -8.22 20.83
C HIS A 479 2.38 -9.10 21.99
N THR A 480 1.52 -10.02 22.44
CA THR A 480 1.87 -11.07 23.40
C THR A 480 1.69 -12.43 22.74
N GLY A 481 2.71 -13.27 22.75
CA GLY A 481 2.65 -14.49 21.98
C GLY A 481 3.39 -15.67 22.58
N LEU A 482 2.99 -16.85 22.07
CA LEU A 482 3.61 -18.14 22.38
C LEU A 482 4.00 -18.83 21.08
N GLU A 483 5.28 -19.16 20.94
CA GLU A 483 5.79 -20.00 19.86
C GLU A 483 6.17 -21.37 20.39
N ILE A 484 5.78 -22.43 19.69
CA ILE A 484 6.14 -23.82 19.97
C ILE A 484 6.68 -24.45 18.69
N GLN A 485 7.85 -25.08 18.81
CA GLN A 485 8.46 -25.92 17.79
C GLN A 485 8.78 -27.27 18.38
N SER A 486 8.25 -28.32 17.79
CA SER A 486 8.47 -29.65 18.34
C SER A 486 8.59 -30.74 17.26
N LYS A 487 9.39 -31.73 17.58
CA LYS A 487 9.54 -32.95 16.78
C LYS A 487 9.48 -34.17 17.68
N PHE A 488 8.63 -35.12 17.31
CA PHE A 488 8.43 -36.37 18.01
C PHE A 488 8.86 -37.55 17.13
N LEU A 489 9.88 -38.29 17.56
CA LEU A 489 10.28 -39.53 16.90
C LEU A 489 9.41 -40.66 17.41
N LEU A 490 8.42 -41.11 16.62
CA LEU A 490 7.53 -42.20 16.94
C LEU A 490 8.23 -43.59 16.78
N SER A 491 9.10 -43.68 15.75
CA SER A 491 9.95 -44.82 15.46
C SER A 491 11.25 -44.32 14.78
N GLU A 492 12.16 -45.24 14.48
CA GLU A 492 13.37 -44.90 13.72
C GLU A 492 13.07 -44.28 12.35
N ASN A 493 11.93 -44.59 11.77
CA ASN A 493 11.54 -44.18 10.44
C ASN A 493 10.34 -43.20 10.41
N THR A 494 9.78 -42.84 11.56
CA THR A 494 8.55 -42.03 11.60
C THR A 494 8.67 -40.91 12.62
N SER A 495 8.39 -39.70 12.20
CA SER A 495 8.30 -38.54 13.11
C SER A 495 7.09 -37.66 12.81
N ILE A 496 6.66 -36.93 13.84
CA ILE A 496 5.70 -35.83 13.72
C ILE A 496 6.44 -34.55 14.07
N ASP A 497 6.37 -33.56 13.16
CA ASP A 497 6.76 -32.19 13.45
C ASP A 497 5.49 -31.39 13.75
N PHE A 498 5.48 -30.63 14.84
CA PHE A 498 4.41 -29.72 15.21
C PHE A 498 4.98 -28.36 15.55
N ASN A 499 4.52 -27.33 14.81
CA ASN A 499 4.85 -25.94 15.08
C ASN A 499 3.56 -25.16 15.25
N ALA A 500 3.53 -24.27 16.24
CA ALA A 500 2.39 -23.41 16.52
C ALA A 500 2.87 -22.02 16.93
N PHE A 501 2.11 -21.02 16.54
CA PHE A 501 2.30 -19.62 16.89
C PHE A 501 0.95 -19.06 17.32
N ALA A 502 0.84 -18.67 18.58
CA ALA A 502 -0.33 -18.00 19.12
C ALA A 502 0.03 -16.54 19.44
N LEU A 503 -0.79 -15.60 19.00
CA LEU A 503 -0.54 -14.16 19.13
C LEU A 503 -1.81 -13.44 19.56
N ASP A 504 -1.69 -12.65 20.62
CA ASP A 504 -2.62 -11.60 20.99
C ASP A 504 -2.00 -10.25 20.58
N SER A 505 -2.76 -9.45 19.82
CA SER A 505 -2.29 -8.21 19.22
C SER A 505 -3.30 -7.10 19.52
N GLU A 506 -2.88 -6.07 20.21
CA GLU A 506 -3.75 -4.97 20.63
C GLU A 506 -3.15 -3.61 20.26
N ILE A 507 -3.94 -2.79 19.55
CA ILE A 507 -3.64 -1.38 19.30
C ILE A 507 -3.98 -0.58 20.58
N GLY A 508 -3.17 0.44 20.87
CA GLY A 508 -3.34 1.35 22.00
C GLY A 508 -4.48 2.36 21.84
N ASP A 509 -4.40 3.46 22.57
CA ASP A 509 -5.39 4.54 22.57
C ASP A 509 -5.26 5.42 21.32
N GLU A 510 -5.58 4.88 20.14
CA GLU A 510 -5.47 5.54 18.86
C GLU A 510 -6.83 5.76 18.21
N SER A 511 -6.98 6.86 17.49
CA SER A 511 -8.15 7.09 16.63
C SER A 511 -7.74 7.65 15.29
N LEU A 512 -8.22 7.05 14.23
CA LEU A 512 -7.94 7.47 12.86
C LEU A 512 -9.22 7.65 12.05
N TYR A 513 -9.10 8.45 11.01
CA TYR A 513 -10.13 8.57 9.99
C TYR A 513 -10.06 7.33 9.07
N ASP A 514 -11.20 6.66 8.88
CA ASP A 514 -11.32 5.61 7.86
C ASP A 514 -11.89 6.23 6.57
N PRO A 515 -11.07 6.47 5.55
CA PRO A 515 -11.55 7.07 4.31
C PRO A 515 -12.53 6.17 3.55
N ALA A 516 -12.55 4.90 3.86
CA ALA A 516 -13.48 3.96 3.26
C ALA A 516 -14.79 3.83 4.04
N ASN A 517 -14.81 4.27 5.28
CA ASN A 517 -16.00 4.33 6.12
C ASN A 517 -16.07 5.67 6.86
N PRO A 518 -16.18 6.79 6.13
CA PRO A 518 -16.02 8.13 6.67
C PRO A 518 -17.04 8.49 7.76
N PHE A 519 -18.12 7.75 7.87
CA PHE A 519 -19.16 7.96 8.90
C PHE A 519 -19.15 6.91 10.01
N GLY A 520 -18.16 6.00 10.06
CA GLY A 520 -18.13 4.97 11.08
C GLY A 520 -19.37 4.08 11.07
N LEU A 521 -19.89 3.74 9.88
CA LEU A 521 -21.05 2.86 9.75
C LEU A 521 -20.75 1.49 10.33
N SER A 522 -21.72 0.94 11.09
CA SER A 522 -21.61 -0.42 11.60
C SER A 522 -21.94 -1.44 10.52
N THR A 523 -21.49 -2.69 10.72
CA THR A 523 -21.80 -3.82 9.84
C THR A 523 -23.27 -3.91 9.47
N GLY A 524 -23.55 -4.01 8.17
CA GLY A 524 -24.90 -4.08 7.64
C GLY A 524 -25.59 -2.72 7.43
N GLN A 525 -24.95 -1.62 7.82
CA GLN A 525 -25.40 -0.29 7.44
C GLN A 525 -24.84 0.09 6.07
N ASN A 526 -25.66 0.73 5.26
CA ASN A 526 -25.28 1.24 3.95
C ASN A 526 -25.34 2.76 3.94
N PHE A 527 -24.56 3.37 3.06
CA PHE A 527 -24.76 4.76 2.73
C PHE A 527 -26.17 4.99 2.21
N GLY A 528 -26.83 5.99 2.75
CA GLY A 528 -28.06 6.51 2.19
C GLY A 528 -27.78 7.61 1.16
N ILE A 529 -28.75 7.90 0.32
CA ILE A 529 -28.71 9.03 -0.61
C ILE A 529 -29.49 10.19 0.00
N ALA A 530 -28.79 11.29 0.27
CA ALA A 530 -29.44 12.53 0.67
C ALA A 530 -29.73 13.38 -0.58
N THR A 531 -30.98 13.69 -0.81
CA THR A 531 -31.41 14.55 -1.93
C THR A 531 -31.67 15.99 -1.51
N ASP A 532 -31.67 16.25 -0.21
CA ASP A 532 -31.87 17.56 0.40
C ASP A 532 -31.15 17.69 1.73
N ALA A 533 -31.17 18.89 2.31
CA ALA A 533 -30.49 19.20 3.57
C ALA A 533 -31.01 18.36 4.74
N ALA A 534 -32.30 18.07 4.79
CA ALA A 534 -32.89 17.27 5.87
C ALA A 534 -32.52 15.80 5.77
N GLY A 535 -32.42 15.27 4.54
CA GLY A 535 -31.93 13.94 4.25
C GLY A 535 -30.45 13.78 4.60
N LEU A 536 -29.63 14.82 4.39
CA LEU A 536 -28.24 14.80 4.80
C LEU A 536 -28.08 14.78 6.32
N ASP A 537 -28.91 15.57 7.06
CA ASP A 537 -28.96 15.49 8.53
C ASP A 537 -29.21 14.04 9.00
N GLN A 538 -30.22 13.39 8.41
CA GLN A 538 -30.60 12.02 8.76
C GLN A 538 -29.49 11.02 8.39
N LEU A 539 -28.86 11.22 7.24
CA LEU A 539 -27.79 10.35 6.76
C LEU A 539 -26.61 10.29 7.74
N VAL A 540 -26.29 11.42 8.35
CA VAL A 540 -25.22 11.52 9.36
C VAL A 540 -25.72 11.24 10.78
N GLY A 541 -26.90 10.66 10.95
CA GLY A 541 -27.45 10.26 12.24
C GLY A 541 -28.04 11.39 13.07
N LEU A 542 -28.25 12.56 12.48
CA LEU A 542 -28.88 13.69 13.13
C LEU A 542 -30.41 13.73 12.85
N PRO A 543 -31.24 14.35 13.71
CA PRO A 543 -32.63 14.58 13.39
C PRO A 543 -32.78 15.44 12.13
N ALA A 544 -33.80 15.14 11.30
CA ALA A 544 -34.12 15.95 10.14
C ALA A 544 -34.31 17.43 10.53
N GLY A 545 -33.60 18.32 9.85
CA GLY A 545 -33.62 19.74 10.15
C GLY A 545 -32.71 20.16 11.32
N ALA A 546 -31.77 19.31 11.73
CA ALA A 546 -30.76 19.67 12.75
C ALA A 546 -29.83 20.81 12.32
N GLY A 547 -29.81 21.12 11.03
CA GLY A 547 -29.10 22.27 10.48
C GLY A 547 -27.69 21.93 9.90
N PHE A 548 -27.18 20.73 10.06
CA PHE A 548 -25.92 20.31 9.47
C PHE A 548 -26.02 20.30 7.95
N GLY A 549 -27.03 19.62 7.40
CA GLY A 549 -27.27 19.62 5.96
C GLY A 549 -27.47 21.03 5.39
N ALA A 550 -28.18 21.91 6.11
CA ALA A 550 -28.35 23.29 5.69
C ALA A 550 -27.03 24.07 5.67
N GLN A 551 -26.14 23.84 6.62
CA GLN A 551 -24.80 24.45 6.63
C GLN A 551 -23.98 23.96 5.43
N ILE A 552 -23.99 22.67 5.14
CA ILE A 552 -23.30 22.07 3.99
C ILE A 552 -23.85 22.64 2.67
N TYR A 553 -25.18 22.70 2.51
CA TYR A 553 -25.78 23.31 1.32
C TYR A 553 -25.45 24.79 1.22
N GLY A 554 -25.38 25.51 2.36
CA GLY A 554 -24.96 26.90 2.38
C GLY A 554 -23.50 27.11 1.97
N LEU A 555 -22.61 26.20 2.38
CA LEU A 555 -21.19 26.24 1.99
C LEU A 555 -20.98 25.89 0.51
N LEU A 556 -21.72 24.93 -0.02
CA LEU A 556 -21.66 24.54 -1.41
C LEU A 556 -22.36 25.53 -2.35
N GLY A 557 -23.27 26.34 -1.82
CA GLY A 557 -23.98 27.37 -2.57
C GLY A 557 -24.69 26.82 -3.80
N ALA A 558 -24.51 27.48 -4.96
CA ALA A 558 -25.09 27.06 -6.23
C ALA A 558 -24.55 25.72 -6.75
N ALA A 559 -23.46 25.24 -6.24
CA ALA A 559 -22.88 23.94 -6.56
C ALA A 559 -23.57 22.75 -5.83
N ALA A 560 -24.33 23.04 -4.77
CA ALA A 560 -25.02 22.00 -4.00
C ALA A 560 -25.89 21.04 -4.84
N PRO A 561 -26.60 21.47 -5.90
CA PRO A 561 -27.35 20.56 -6.76
C PRO A 561 -26.48 19.66 -7.65
N PHE A 562 -25.21 20.00 -7.82
CA PHE A 562 -24.29 19.30 -8.70
C PHE A 562 -23.43 18.30 -7.93
N CYS A 563 -23.22 18.53 -6.65
CA CYS A 563 -22.61 17.56 -5.78
C CYS A 563 -23.71 16.62 -5.30
N ASN A 564 -23.72 15.41 -5.82
CA ASN A 564 -24.61 14.41 -5.25
C ASN A 564 -24.16 14.16 -3.81
N PHE A 565 -25.04 14.49 -2.85
CA PHE A 565 -24.72 14.40 -1.44
C PHE A 565 -24.40 12.98 -0.97
N ALA A 566 -24.82 11.97 -1.70
CA ALA A 566 -24.40 10.62 -1.48
C ALA A 566 -22.90 10.44 -1.75
N LEU A 567 -22.38 11.08 -2.78
CA LEU A 567 -20.94 11.08 -3.07
C LEU A 567 -20.16 11.88 -2.02
N PHE A 568 -20.78 12.92 -1.51
CA PHE A 568 -20.25 13.69 -0.39
C PHE A 568 -20.22 12.84 0.88
N ALA A 569 -21.27 12.07 1.14
CA ALA A 569 -21.36 11.19 2.29
C ALA A 569 -20.40 9.99 2.23
N GLU A 570 -20.16 9.45 1.05
CA GLU A 570 -19.26 8.32 0.85
C GLU A 570 -17.78 8.66 0.96
N GLY A 571 -17.47 9.88 0.69
CA GLY A 571 -16.11 10.34 0.79
C GLY A 571 -16.21 11.82 1.04
N VAL A 572 -16.43 12.20 2.29
CA VAL A 572 -16.26 13.58 2.66
C VAL A 572 -14.96 14.12 2.13
N VAL A 573 -14.07 13.24 1.93
CA VAL A 573 -12.78 13.49 1.34
C VAL A 573 -12.69 12.90 -0.07
N GLY A 574 -13.60 12.03 -0.51
CA GLY A 574 -13.37 11.24 -1.68
C GLY A 574 -14.04 11.71 -2.97
N LYS A 575 -15.34 11.68 -3.06
CA LYS A 575 -15.95 11.57 -4.39
C LYS A 575 -16.61 12.84 -4.94
N CYS A 576 -16.81 13.82 -4.13
CA CYS A 576 -16.86 15.19 -4.59
C CYS A 576 -15.46 15.81 -4.77
N GLN A 577 -14.43 15.10 -4.45
CA GLN A 577 -13.05 15.59 -4.47
C GLN A 577 -12.55 15.97 -5.85
N GLY A 578 -12.97 15.33 -6.88
CA GLY A 578 -12.63 15.79 -8.22
C GLY A 578 -13.08 17.22 -8.50
N VAL A 579 -14.05 17.71 -7.73
CA VAL A 579 -14.66 19.04 -7.92
C VAL A 579 -14.55 19.92 -6.68
N PHE A 580 -14.46 19.34 -5.50
CA PHE A 580 -14.50 20.05 -4.21
C PHE A 580 -13.39 19.60 -3.29
N VAL A 581 -12.26 19.22 -3.83
CA VAL A 581 -11.09 18.96 -3.03
C VAL A 581 -10.95 20.11 -2.06
N VAL A 582 -11.33 19.77 -0.85
CA VAL A 582 -11.00 20.56 0.30
C VAL A 582 -11.53 21.99 0.20
N ASN A 583 -12.79 22.14 0.46
CA ASN A 583 -13.10 23.32 1.24
C ASN A 583 -12.65 23.03 2.68
N PRO A 584 -11.50 23.56 3.15
CA PRO A 584 -11.06 23.36 4.54
C PRO A 584 -12.14 23.79 5.55
N GLY A 585 -13.08 24.63 5.12
CA GLY A 585 -14.27 24.99 5.87
C GLY A 585 -15.21 23.83 6.18
N LEU A 586 -15.21 22.75 5.42
CA LEU A 586 -16.03 21.56 5.71
C LEU A 586 -15.42 20.70 6.82
N LEU A 587 -14.11 20.58 6.87
CA LEU A 587 -13.41 19.98 8.01
C LEU A 587 -13.53 20.82 9.29
N ALA A 588 -13.84 22.11 9.16
CA ALA A 588 -14.07 23.02 10.27
C ALA A 588 -15.52 23.01 10.78
N VAL A 589 -16.44 22.24 10.17
CA VAL A 589 -17.82 22.12 10.69
C VAL A 589 -17.77 21.33 12.00
N PRO A 590 -18.22 21.94 13.14
CA PRO A 590 -18.20 21.25 14.42
C PRO A 590 -18.96 19.93 14.38
N GLY A 591 -18.32 18.87 14.83
CA GLY A 591 -18.86 17.52 14.85
C GLY A 591 -18.51 16.66 13.65
N PHE A 592 -18.07 17.24 12.56
CA PHE A 592 -17.74 16.52 11.34
C PHE A 592 -16.46 15.67 11.49
N ALA A 593 -15.39 16.27 11.99
CA ALA A 593 -14.14 15.53 12.27
C ALA A 593 -14.31 14.48 13.38
N GLN A 594 -15.27 14.66 14.28
CA GLN A 594 -15.58 13.69 15.34
C GLN A 594 -16.36 12.47 14.82
N ILE A 595 -17.17 12.64 13.78
CA ILE A 595 -17.90 11.53 13.17
C ILE A 595 -16.95 10.65 12.34
N ALA A 596 -15.90 11.24 11.80
CA ALA A 596 -14.98 10.58 10.86
C ALA A 596 -13.87 9.76 11.52
N ARG A 597 -13.49 10.07 12.78
CA ARG A 597 -12.44 9.30 13.47
C ARG A 597 -13.04 8.09 14.18
N GLN A 598 -12.44 6.94 13.94
CA GLN A 598 -12.80 5.69 14.58
C GLN A 598 -11.77 5.33 15.63
N ASP A 599 -12.26 4.86 16.78
CA ASP A 599 -11.42 4.34 17.86
C ASP A 599 -10.83 2.99 17.44
N LEU A 600 -9.51 2.87 17.55
CA LEU A 600 -8.77 1.66 17.20
C LEU A 600 -8.38 0.83 18.42
N LYS A 601 -8.64 1.32 19.63
CA LYS A 601 -8.22 0.67 20.87
C LYS A 601 -8.71 -0.77 20.96
N GLY A 602 -7.77 -1.68 21.19
CA GLY A 602 -8.03 -3.11 21.29
C GLY A 602 -8.22 -3.82 19.93
N ASN A 603 -8.14 -3.10 18.81
CA ASN A 603 -8.10 -3.72 17.51
C ASN A 603 -6.80 -4.50 17.31
N ARG A 604 -6.86 -5.55 16.50
CA ARG A 604 -5.66 -6.27 16.06
C ARG A 604 -4.90 -5.47 15.01
N MET A 605 -3.58 -5.51 15.05
CA MET A 605 -2.77 -5.00 13.96
C MET A 605 -3.08 -5.74 12.65
N PRO A 606 -3.09 -5.05 11.50
CA PRO A 606 -3.28 -5.70 10.20
C PRO A 606 -2.29 -6.84 9.97
N ALA A 607 -2.72 -7.84 9.20
CA ALA A 607 -1.94 -9.03 8.84
C ALA A 607 -1.48 -9.90 10.03
N THR A 608 -1.97 -9.66 11.24
CA THR A 608 -1.73 -10.53 12.40
C THR A 608 -2.81 -11.59 12.53
N ARG A 609 -2.41 -12.80 12.92
CA ARG A 609 -3.28 -13.95 13.15
C ARG A 609 -3.17 -14.42 14.59
N GLU A 610 -4.30 -14.76 15.20
CA GLU A 610 -4.31 -15.23 16.59
C GLU A 610 -3.70 -16.63 16.74
N LEU A 611 -3.82 -17.48 15.74
CA LEU A 611 -3.30 -18.84 15.80
C LEU A 611 -2.95 -19.37 14.41
N ASP A 612 -1.68 -19.65 14.22
CA ASP A 612 -1.18 -20.41 13.09
C ASP A 612 -0.52 -21.71 13.58
N TYR A 613 -0.74 -22.83 12.91
CA TYR A 613 -0.01 -24.04 13.20
C TYR A 613 0.16 -24.95 12.00
N ASN A 614 1.18 -25.79 12.04
CA ASN A 614 1.35 -26.88 11.10
C ASN A 614 1.72 -28.19 11.80
N ILE A 615 1.24 -29.27 11.22
CA ILE A 615 1.54 -30.65 11.64
C ILE A 615 2.04 -31.40 10.42
N SER A 616 3.23 -31.98 10.52
CA SER A 616 3.80 -32.81 9.46
C SER A 616 4.04 -34.21 9.95
N LEU A 617 3.50 -35.20 9.26
CA LEU A 617 3.84 -36.60 9.42
C LEU A 617 4.96 -36.94 8.42
N ASN A 618 6.12 -37.34 8.93
CA ASN A 618 7.24 -37.78 8.13
C ASN A 618 7.41 -39.28 8.29
N HIS A 619 7.52 -40.01 7.19
CA HIS A 619 7.76 -41.45 7.20
C HIS A 619 8.78 -41.82 6.11
N MET A 620 9.83 -42.52 6.52
CA MET A 620 10.83 -43.09 5.63
C MET A 620 10.60 -44.57 5.44
N MET A 621 10.22 -44.98 4.25
CA MET A 621 10.05 -46.35 3.89
C MET A 621 11.33 -46.88 3.25
N MET A 622 11.94 -47.87 3.91
CA MET A 622 13.12 -48.56 3.36
C MET A 622 12.66 -49.67 2.43
N THR A 623 13.27 -49.74 1.23
CA THR A 623 13.07 -50.77 0.23
C THR A 623 14.40 -51.41 -0.15
N ASP A 624 14.39 -52.58 -0.80
CA ASP A 624 15.60 -53.23 -1.29
C ASP A 624 16.37 -52.35 -2.27
N GLY A 625 15.70 -51.45 -2.98
CA GLY A 625 16.30 -50.55 -3.98
C GLY A 625 16.71 -49.17 -3.45
N GLY A 626 16.24 -48.73 -2.29
CA GLY A 626 16.49 -47.39 -1.76
C GLY A 626 15.50 -46.96 -0.67
N ALA A 627 15.55 -45.70 -0.33
CA ALA A 627 14.67 -45.08 0.65
C ALA A 627 13.64 -44.17 -0.03
N LEU A 628 12.38 -44.28 0.38
CA LEU A 628 11.29 -43.36 0.03
C LEU A 628 10.91 -42.54 1.24
N ASP A 629 11.28 -41.25 1.24
CA ASP A 629 10.84 -40.28 2.23
C ASP A 629 9.46 -39.72 1.83
N MET A 630 8.54 -39.69 2.76
CA MET A 630 7.19 -39.13 2.58
C MET A 630 6.91 -38.12 3.68
N ARG A 631 6.40 -36.95 3.31
CA ARG A 631 5.95 -35.91 4.24
C ARG A 631 4.56 -35.46 3.86
N LEU A 632 3.62 -35.64 4.78
CA LEU A 632 2.27 -35.09 4.67
C LEU A 632 2.16 -33.95 5.69
N THR A 633 1.84 -32.75 5.22
CA THR A 633 1.72 -31.56 6.05
C THR A 633 0.29 -31.03 6.00
N MET A 634 -0.29 -30.76 7.15
CA MET A 634 -1.47 -29.92 7.34
C MET A 634 -1.01 -28.58 7.89
N SER A 635 -1.41 -27.47 7.26
CA SER A 635 -1.15 -26.12 7.75
C SER A 635 -2.48 -25.40 7.94
N LYS A 636 -2.68 -24.84 9.13
CA LYS A 636 -3.80 -23.94 9.42
C LYS A 636 -3.27 -22.55 9.69
N LYS A 637 -3.87 -21.56 9.04
CA LYS A 637 -3.66 -20.14 9.27
C LYS A 637 -4.94 -19.53 9.80
N GLY A 638 -4.87 -18.80 10.89
CA GLY A 638 -5.99 -18.07 11.47
C GLY A 638 -6.51 -16.96 10.55
N ASP A 639 -7.60 -16.36 10.93
CA ASP A 639 -8.11 -15.16 10.28
C ASP A 639 -7.23 -13.95 10.60
N MET A 640 -7.28 -12.93 9.73
CA MET A 640 -6.59 -11.66 9.92
C MET A 640 -7.41 -10.52 9.32
N TYR A 641 -7.14 -9.30 9.76
CA TYR A 641 -7.66 -8.11 9.12
C TYR A 641 -6.66 -7.47 8.18
N ALA A 642 -7.15 -6.89 7.10
CA ALA A 642 -6.33 -6.17 6.13
C ALA A 642 -6.16 -4.68 6.49
N ASP A 643 -6.97 -4.16 7.43
CA ASP A 643 -6.99 -2.76 7.84
C ASP A 643 -6.95 -2.61 9.36
N LEU A 644 -6.54 -1.41 9.83
CA LEU A 644 -6.47 -1.05 11.26
C LEU A 644 -7.84 -1.01 11.95
N PHE A 645 -8.91 -0.84 11.18
CA PHE A 645 -10.28 -0.68 11.71
C PHE A 645 -10.93 -2.02 12.02
N ASN A 646 -10.28 -3.13 11.71
CA ASN A 646 -10.78 -4.49 11.84
C ASN A 646 -12.18 -4.65 11.21
N SER A 647 -12.34 -4.07 10.04
CA SER A 647 -13.60 -4.06 9.31
C SER A 647 -13.94 -5.44 8.76
N ASP A 648 -15.25 -5.81 8.75
CA ASP A 648 -15.70 -7.09 8.19
C ASP A 648 -15.33 -7.26 6.71
N ARG A 649 -15.26 -6.14 5.97
CA ARG A 649 -14.84 -6.17 4.56
C ARG A 649 -13.36 -6.48 4.40
N GLY A 650 -12.52 -6.09 5.38
CA GLY A 650 -11.08 -6.35 5.43
C GLY A 650 -10.71 -7.70 6.04
N LEU A 651 -11.71 -8.49 6.50
CA LEU A 651 -11.45 -9.78 7.13
C LEU A 651 -11.02 -10.84 6.10
N VAL A 652 -9.82 -11.34 6.23
CA VAL A 652 -9.30 -12.52 5.53
C VAL A 652 -9.58 -13.76 6.38
N PRO A 653 -10.43 -14.69 5.93
CA PRO A 653 -10.81 -15.86 6.73
C PRO A 653 -9.66 -16.81 7.01
N GLU A 654 -9.86 -17.66 8.00
CA GLU A 654 -8.96 -18.78 8.25
C GLU A 654 -8.79 -19.69 7.02
N GLN A 655 -7.62 -20.31 6.93
CA GLN A 655 -7.22 -21.13 5.79
C GLN A 655 -6.64 -22.46 6.28
N THR A 656 -6.93 -23.53 5.55
CA THR A 656 -6.34 -24.85 5.81
C THR A 656 -5.81 -25.43 4.51
N TYR A 657 -4.57 -25.93 4.53
CA TYR A 657 -3.89 -26.52 3.38
C TYR A 657 -3.36 -27.90 3.73
N PHE A 658 -3.38 -28.80 2.75
CA PHE A 658 -2.75 -30.11 2.84
C PHE A 658 -1.74 -30.27 1.71
N ASP A 659 -0.50 -30.63 2.07
CA ASP A 659 0.60 -30.82 1.13
C ASP A 659 1.22 -32.20 1.30
N LEU A 660 1.58 -32.84 0.18
CA LEU A 660 2.34 -34.07 0.16
C LEU A 660 3.66 -33.87 -0.59
N LEU A 661 4.74 -34.27 0.03
CA LEU A 661 6.07 -34.34 -0.58
C LEU A 661 6.62 -35.77 -0.46
N THR A 662 7.13 -36.31 -1.53
CA THR A 662 7.84 -37.60 -1.53
C THR A 662 9.20 -37.46 -2.20
N THR A 663 10.20 -38.18 -1.73
CA THR A 663 11.52 -38.21 -2.34
C THR A 663 12.09 -39.63 -2.28
N TYR A 664 12.39 -40.21 -3.43
CA TYR A 664 13.07 -41.50 -3.54
C TYR A 664 14.57 -41.32 -3.78
N ARG A 665 15.40 -42.03 -3.00
CA ARG A 665 16.86 -42.10 -3.11
C ARG A 665 17.28 -43.54 -3.22
N PRO A 666 17.87 -43.99 -4.36
CA PRO A 666 18.33 -45.36 -4.50
C PRO A 666 19.61 -45.62 -3.69
N ASN A 667 19.79 -46.87 -3.23
CA ASN A 667 20.93 -47.25 -2.38
C ASN A 667 22.30 -47.05 -3.08
N ASN A 668 22.37 -47.22 -4.39
CA ASN A 668 23.60 -47.16 -5.17
C ASN A 668 23.64 -45.95 -6.11
N GLY A 669 22.73 -44.98 -5.93
CA GLY A 669 22.55 -43.86 -6.84
C GLY A 669 23.06 -42.55 -6.26
N ASN A 670 23.69 -41.80 -7.08
CA ASN A 670 24.01 -40.41 -6.87
C ASN A 670 22.86 -39.48 -7.37
N TRP A 671 21.66 -40.03 -7.54
CA TRP A 671 20.48 -39.31 -8.00
C TRP A 671 19.31 -39.46 -7.02
N TYR A 672 18.35 -38.57 -7.13
CA TYR A 672 17.06 -38.69 -6.44
C TYR A 672 15.93 -38.22 -7.36
N THR A 673 14.72 -38.69 -7.09
CA THR A 673 13.52 -38.15 -7.72
C THR A 673 12.46 -37.90 -6.66
N GLY A 674 11.72 -36.82 -6.82
CA GLY A 674 10.65 -36.44 -5.92
C GLY A 674 9.35 -36.15 -6.66
N PHE A 675 8.25 -36.37 -5.97
CA PHE A 675 6.92 -35.98 -6.41
C PHE A 675 6.29 -35.13 -5.30
N TYR A 676 5.64 -34.03 -5.69
CA TYR A 676 4.91 -33.20 -4.74
C TYR A 676 3.50 -32.88 -5.24
N ILE A 677 2.59 -32.73 -4.28
CA ILE A 677 1.29 -32.11 -4.45
C ILE A 677 1.15 -31.06 -3.35
N LYS A 678 0.90 -29.81 -3.73
CA LYS A 678 0.55 -28.73 -2.83
C LYS A 678 -0.93 -28.42 -2.98
N ASN A 679 -1.58 -28.04 -1.88
CA ASN A 679 -3.02 -27.77 -1.84
C ASN A 679 -3.83 -28.95 -2.40
N ILE A 680 -3.72 -30.13 -1.74
CA ILE A 680 -4.29 -31.41 -2.20
C ILE A 680 -5.81 -31.33 -2.44
N ASP A 681 -6.51 -30.60 -1.60
CA ASP A 681 -7.96 -30.42 -1.64
C ASP A 681 -8.42 -29.36 -2.65
N ASP A 682 -7.48 -28.67 -3.33
CA ASP A 682 -7.74 -27.62 -4.32
C ASP A 682 -8.56 -26.46 -3.78
N SER A 683 -8.38 -26.13 -2.52
CA SER A 683 -9.10 -25.04 -1.86
C SER A 683 -8.63 -23.69 -2.36
N ARG A 684 -9.59 -22.83 -2.73
CA ARG A 684 -9.31 -21.46 -3.18
C ARG A 684 -9.58 -20.51 -2.02
N HIS A 685 -8.51 -20.19 -1.30
CA HIS A 685 -8.57 -19.30 -0.14
C HIS A 685 -8.32 -17.84 -0.55
N LEU A 686 -9.08 -16.93 0.06
CA LEU A 686 -8.72 -15.52 0.09
C LEU A 686 -7.50 -15.35 1.00
N ILE A 687 -6.38 -14.88 0.46
CA ILE A 687 -5.11 -14.75 1.19
C ILE A 687 -4.72 -13.30 1.50
N GLY A 688 -5.35 -12.35 0.85
CA GLY A 688 -5.14 -10.92 1.06
C GLY A 688 -6.28 -10.09 0.49
N ILE A 689 -6.47 -8.92 1.05
CA ILE A 689 -7.37 -7.88 0.55
C ILE A 689 -6.56 -6.61 0.47
N ASP A 690 -6.62 -5.95 -0.67
CA ASP A 690 -6.05 -4.64 -0.90
C ASP A 690 -7.15 -3.66 -1.28
N ARG A 691 -7.03 -2.43 -0.82
CA ARG A 691 -7.99 -1.37 -1.08
C ARG A 691 -7.35 -0.27 -1.92
N GLY A 692 -7.92 0.00 -3.08
CA GLY A 692 -7.62 1.19 -3.86
C GLY A 692 -7.99 2.47 -3.12
N SER A 693 -7.43 3.56 -3.56
CA SER A 693 -7.71 4.89 -3.01
C SER A 693 -9.17 5.32 -3.23
N GLU A 694 -9.61 6.36 -2.53
CA GLU A 694 -10.93 6.95 -2.72
C GLU A 694 -11.11 7.49 -4.14
N VAL A 695 -10.04 8.01 -4.73
CA VAL A 695 -10.05 8.51 -6.11
C VAL A 695 -10.21 7.40 -7.14
N GLU A 696 -9.91 6.17 -6.76
CA GLU A 696 -10.12 4.95 -7.56
C GLU A 696 -11.44 4.25 -7.22
N GLY A 697 -12.25 4.84 -6.36
CA GLY A 697 -13.52 4.30 -5.96
C GLY A 697 -13.47 3.36 -4.77
N SER A 698 -12.40 3.37 -3.98
CA SER A 698 -12.22 2.49 -2.81
C SER A 698 -12.45 1.01 -3.15
N VAL A 699 -12.00 0.59 -4.32
CA VAL A 699 -12.17 -0.79 -4.81
C VAL A 699 -11.42 -1.75 -3.90
N LEU A 700 -12.03 -2.88 -3.58
CA LEU A 700 -11.36 -3.97 -2.90
C LEU A 700 -10.88 -5.01 -3.92
N ASN A 701 -9.60 -5.28 -3.91
CA ASN A 701 -8.97 -6.35 -4.67
C ASN A 701 -8.65 -7.50 -3.72
N ALA A 702 -9.09 -8.70 -4.08
CA ALA A 702 -8.83 -9.90 -3.32
C ALA A 702 -7.70 -10.70 -3.98
N THR A 703 -6.68 -11.02 -3.23
CA THR A 703 -5.65 -11.97 -3.67
C THR A 703 -6.08 -13.37 -3.30
N ILE A 704 -6.16 -14.25 -4.28
CA ILE A 704 -6.58 -15.64 -4.12
C ILE A 704 -5.36 -16.54 -4.07
N GLY A 705 -5.37 -17.50 -3.18
CA GLY A 705 -4.31 -18.51 -3.04
C GLY A 705 -4.19 -19.40 -4.27
N ALA A 706 -2.99 -19.91 -4.51
CA ALA A 706 -2.71 -20.79 -5.63
C ALA A 706 -3.59 -22.05 -5.62
N PRO A 707 -4.03 -22.54 -6.78
CA PRO A 707 -4.72 -23.81 -6.90
C PRO A 707 -3.81 -24.98 -6.53
N ARG A 708 -4.35 -26.18 -6.54
CA ARG A 708 -3.55 -27.39 -6.42
C ARG A 708 -2.46 -27.41 -7.48
N THR A 709 -1.24 -27.61 -7.03
CA THR A 709 -0.08 -27.77 -7.92
C THR A 709 0.61 -29.10 -7.64
N TYR A 710 1.11 -29.74 -8.66
CA TYR A 710 1.89 -30.95 -8.53
C TYR A 710 3.05 -30.96 -9.51
N GLY A 711 4.09 -31.67 -9.16
CA GLY A 711 5.26 -31.75 -10.01
C GLY A 711 6.22 -32.85 -9.60
N VAL A 712 7.19 -33.06 -10.46
CA VAL A 712 8.28 -34.01 -10.27
C VAL A 712 9.60 -33.24 -10.28
N ASN A 713 10.47 -33.54 -9.35
CA ASN A 713 11.86 -33.07 -9.37
C ASN A 713 12.82 -34.27 -9.54
N PHE A 714 13.92 -34.00 -10.20
CA PHE A 714 14.99 -34.94 -10.36
C PHE A 714 16.31 -34.25 -10.10
N GLY A 715 17.21 -34.88 -9.37
CA GLY A 715 18.52 -34.34 -9.09
C GLY A 715 19.57 -35.45 -9.16
N ILE A 716 20.79 -35.05 -9.55
CA ILE A 716 21.97 -35.92 -9.62
C ILE A 716 23.15 -35.25 -8.92
N ASN A 717 23.87 -35.99 -8.11
CA ASN A 717 25.08 -35.52 -7.44
C ASN A 717 26.29 -36.08 -8.22
N PHE A 718 27.23 -35.23 -8.60
CA PHE A 718 28.41 -35.58 -9.37
C PHE A 718 29.60 -35.83 -8.46
#